data_373973f3140ca95776299d97297a9acc
#
_entry.id   373973f3140ca95776299d97297a9acc
#
_cell.length_a   1.000
_cell.length_b   1.000
_cell.length_c   1.000
_cell.angle_alpha   90.00
_cell.angle_beta   90.00
_cell.angle_gamma   90.00
#
_symmetry.space_group_name_H-M   'P 1'
#
loop_
_entity.id
_entity.type
_entity.pdbx_description
1 polymer ?
#
loop_
_entity_poly.entity_id
_entity_poly.type
_entity_poly.pdbx_seq_one_letter_code
_entity_poly.pdbx_strand_id
1 'polypeptide(L)'
;MTSQNRLKKKDKKQTSSGLRRRKFVNFIATSVVTTGGIGIILSILAILVFIGIETVPLFQGVKSELASSFILKESPQLSSYSLDSSDSASFPFVVTGVEEYREIGFIVTQEGTITFLSLKDGKTIKQIPLTELKGGKITSSFVSVNNKLYSFGTSDGSILPVRTNYKVDFVGDKRVITPEILQGDLLKVSNSPLIKIAYEESEEEGGSAAAAYTANGELLFAALVEPEDDFGNSEPEKLAHNLTQDIHGNTVTAIELDQSLENLFVGTQNGKIYHWDLSDKENPEFLRAIDATESADTAITALAFLLGDRSLLVGDEAGNVSVWFEVADKSSPTGDILTRVHQLSPFELPVTNITASARDRGFIASDKGGNINLYYATSAQKLKELKADGSSIEKLAFAPKANGVVAIDKEGKMYNWGIENPHPETNIKTLFGKVWYEGYQKPEYVWQSTGGTDEFEPKLSLTPLAFGTLKGALYALLFAIPISIFGAICVSQFMHPSLRNTIKPVIEIMAALPSVVLGFLAALWLAPIIEKIIPAVFTVPIVLTIFTLISVFIWHYVPRGIKGRFKIGSELFLLLPVIILSILVSLWLNQPIENAMFGGDYKEWFYTVLGLQYDQRNSLIVGFAMGFAVIPIIFTISEDALSSVPKHLTAGSLALGANRWQTAMRVVLPTASPGIFSAVMIGLGRAIGETMIVLMATGNTPILDWSLFNGFRALSANIAVEIPEAPNGGTLYRVLFLAALLLFFFTFFINTIAEIVRHRLRKKYGQL
;
A
#
# COMPACT_ATOMS: atom_id res chain seq x y z
N MET A 1 -71.92 -49.38 34.50
CA MET A 1 -71.16 -48.15 34.72
C MET A 1 -69.61 -48.29 34.71
N THR A 2 -69.07 -49.46 34.25
CA THR A 2 -67.62 -49.77 34.38
C THR A 2 -66.80 -49.75 33.08
N SER A 3 -67.43 -49.75 31.89
CA SER A 3 -66.69 -49.73 30.60
C SER A 3 -66.43 -48.35 30.05
N GLN A 4 -67.33 -47.40 30.19
CA GLN A 4 -67.14 -45.98 29.74
C GLN A 4 -66.06 -45.20 30.52
N ASN A 5 -65.85 -45.54 31.82
CA ASN A 5 -64.83 -44.90 32.62
C ASN A 5 -63.38 -45.41 32.31
N ARG A 6 -63.24 -46.65 31.75
CA ARG A 6 -61.92 -47.15 31.31
C ARG A 6 -61.53 -46.56 29.93
N LEU A 7 -62.48 -46.30 29.04
CA LEU A 7 -62.18 -45.65 27.76
C LEU A 7 -61.79 -44.15 27.94
N LYS A 8 -62.55 -43.42 28.80
CA LYS A 8 -62.17 -42.01 29.12
C LYS A 8 -60.83 -41.88 29.83
N LYS A 9 -60.41 -42.87 30.61
CA LYS A 9 -59.10 -42.88 31.27
C LYS A 9 -57.97 -43.25 30.30
N LYS A 10 -58.23 -44.10 29.28
CA LYS A 10 -57.25 -44.44 28.23
C LYS A 10 -57.03 -43.28 27.28
N ASP A 11 -58.08 -42.58 26.88
CA ASP A 11 -58.00 -41.39 26.01
C ASP A 11 -57.34 -40.21 26.73
N LYS A 12 -57.57 -39.97 28.05
CA LYS A 12 -56.86 -38.95 28.84
C LYS A 12 -55.38 -39.25 29.01
N LYS A 13 -54.99 -40.56 29.13
CA LYS A 13 -53.58 -40.97 29.23
C LYS A 13 -52.85 -40.87 27.89
N GLN A 14 -53.50 -41.17 26.75
CA GLN A 14 -52.93 -41.03 25.43
C GLN A 14 -52.80 -39.56 25.03
N THR A 15 -53.75 -38.69 25.35
CA THR A 15 -53.69 -37.25 25.10
C THR A 15 -52.60 -36.58 25.99
N SER A 16 -52.40 -37.05 27.23
CA SER A 16 -51.36 -36.48 28.10
C SER A 16 -49.94 -36.90 27.71
N SER A 17 -49.73 -38.10 27.17
CA SER A 17 -48.42 -38.53 26.66
C SER A 17 -48.05 -37.85 25.34
N GLY A 18 -49.03 -37.67 24.44
CA GLY A 18 -48.83 -36.91 23.22
C GLY A 18 -48.51 -35.44 23.45
N LEU A 19 -49.16 -34.81 24.46
CA LEU A 19 -48.86 -33.44 24.84
C LEU A 19 -47.48 -33.29 25.52
N ARG A 20 -47.03 -34.24 26.33
CA ARG A 20 -45.72 -34.26 26.90
C ARG A 20 -44.61 -34.44 25.84
N ARG A 21 -44.80 -35.37 24.90
CA ARG A 21 -43.88 -35.55 23.75
C ARG A 21 -43.82 -34.33 22.87
N ARG A 22 -44.92 -33.65 22.56
CA ARG A 22 -44.92 -32.40 21.79
C ARG A 22 -44.21 -31.25 22.55
N LYS A 23 -44.46 -31.10 23.85
CA LYS A 23 -43.74 -30.09 24.68
C LYS A 23 -42.26 -30.40 24.71
N PHE A 24 -41.84 -31.64 24.85
CA PHE A 24 -40.43 -32.04 24.86
C PHE A 24 -39.76 -31.81 23.51
N VAL A 25 -40.40 -32.20 22.39
CA VAL A 25 -39.89 -31.91 21.04
C VAL A 25 -39.81 -30.40 20.79
N ASN A 26 -40.84 -29.65 21.20
CA ASN A 26 -40.82 -28.19 21.06
C ASN A 26 -39.70 -27.55 21.92
N PHE A 27 -39.48 -28.05 23.13
CA PHE A 27 -38.37 -27.58 23.99
C PHE A 27 -37.01 -27.88 23.34
N ILE A 28 -36.77 -29.08 22.85
CA ILE A 28 -35.53 -29.43 22.13
C ILE A 28 -35.39 -28.55 20.89
N ALA A 29 -36.41 -28.44 20.05
CA ALA A 29 -36.37 -27.61 18.85
C ALA A 29 -36.05 -26.13 19.19
N THR A 30 -36.73 -25.57 20.18
CA THR A 30 -36.45 -24.20 20.63
C THR A 30 -35.01 -24.06 21.16
N SER A 31 -34.56 -25.02 22.00
CA SER A 31 -33.18 -25.00 22.52
C SER A 31 -32.14 -25.08 21.42
N VAL A 32 -32.30 -25.99 20.46
CA VAL A 32 -31.38 -26.15 19.30
C VAL A 32 -31.34 -24.87 18.46
N VAL A 33 -32.52 -24.30 18.13
CA VAL A 33 -32.59 -23.06 17.34
C VAL A 33 -31.97 -21.88 18.09
N THR A 34 -32.26 -21.74 19.40
CA THR A 34 -31.71 -20.67 20.22
C THR A 34 -30.19 -20.80 20.38
N THR A 35 -29.70 -22.02 20.70
CA THR A 35 -28.28 -22.28 20.84
C THR A 35 -27.54 -22.08 19.50
N GLY A 36 -28.12 -22.55 18.41
CA GLY A 36 -27.57 -22.32 17.07
C GLY A 36 -27.52 -20.84 16.71
N GLY A 37 -28.60 -20.09 16.99
CA GLY A 37 -28.63 -18.65 16.75
C GLY A 37 -27.60 -17.88 17.59
N ILE A 38 -27.46 -18.21 18.86
CA ILE A 38 -26.41 -17.62 19.74
C ILE A 38 -25.02 -18.02 19.22
N GLY A 39 -24.84 -19.30 18.84
CA GLY A 39 -23.57 -19.79 18.30
C GLY A 39 -23.13 -19.03 17.05
N ILE A 40 -24.04 -18.72 16.12
CA ILE A 40 -23.74 -17.93 14.93
C ILE A 40 -23.29 -16.51 15.31
N ILE A 41 -24.01 -15.85 16.23
CA ILE A 41 -23.65 -14.50 16.69
C ILE A 41 -22.26 -14.50 17.34
N LEU A 42 -21.99 -15.46 18.22
CA LEU A 42 -20.69 -15.59 18.87
C LEU A 42 -19.58 -15.89 17.86
N SER A 43 -19.83 -16.71 16.83
CA SER A 43 -18.83 -16.98 15.79
C SER A 43 -18.50 -15.74 14.97
N ILE A 44 -19.49 -14.94 14.57
CA ILE A 44 -19.27 -13.68 13.85
C ILE A 44 -18.49 -12.70 14.73
N LEU A 45 -18.84 -12.60 16.01
CA LEU A 45 -18.12 -11.74 16.95
C LEU A 45 -16.67 -12.22 17.14
N ALA A 46 -16.45 -13.52 17.24
CA ALA A 46 -15.11 -14.10 17.37
C ALA A 46 -14.24 -13.83 16.14
N ILE A 47 -14.79 -13.93 14.93
CA ILE A 47 -14.10 -13.57 13.69
C ILE A 47 -13.70 -12.08 13.72
N LEU A 48 -14.62 -11.19 14.10
CA LEU A 48 -14.35 -9.76 14.18
C LEU A 48 -13.24 -9.45 15.20
N VAL A 49 -13.30 -10.09 16.37
CA VAL A 49 -12.28 -9.93 17.43
C VAL A 49 -10.92 -10.46 16.93
N PHE A 50 -10.90 -11.62 16.27
CA PHE A 50 -9.68 -12.18 15.69
C PHE A 50 -9.05 -11.22 14.65
N ILE A 51 -9.83 -10.74 13.69
CA ILE A 51 -9.38 -9.76 12.70
C ILE A 51 -8.84 -8.50 13.39
N GLY A 52 -9.55 -8.02 14.43
CA GLY A 52 -9.12 -6.86 15.20
C GLY A 52 -7.78 -7.08 15.91
N ILE A 53 -7.58 -8.24 16.54
CA ILE A 53 -6.32 -8.59 17.21
C ILE A 53 -5.15 -8.61 16.23
N GLU A 54 -5.35 -9.15 15.02
CA GLU A 54 -4.31 -9.17 13.98
C GLU A 54 -3.94 -7.77 13.46
N THR A 55 -4.84 -6.80 13.55
CA THR A 55 -4.57 -5.42 13.09
C THR A 55 -3.91 -4.53 14.14
N VAL A 56 -4.08 -4.82 15.43
CA VAL A 56 -3.55 -3.99 16.54
C VAL A 56 -2.04 -3.73 16.43
N PRO A 57 -1.18 -4.71 16.11
CA PRO A 57 0.26 -4.48 16.03
C PRO A 57 0.70 -3.43 14.99
N LEU A 58 -0.09 -3.18 13.93
CA LEU A 58 0.21 -2.12 12.95
C LEU A 58 0.26 -0.71 13.57
N PHE A 59 -0.42 -0.52 14.70
CA PHE A 59 -0.54 0.77 15.37
C PHE A 59 0.20 0.81 16.72
N GLN A 60 0.96 -0.25 17.04
CA GLN A 60 1.80 -0.26 18.22
C GLN A 60 3.04 0.58 17.98
N GLY A 61 3.34 1.49 18.93
CA GLY A 61 4.55 2.29 18.88
C GLY A 61 5.80 1.43 19.13
N VAL A 62 6.95 1.99 18.74
CA VAL A 62 8.27 1.40 18.94
C VAL A 62 8.54 1.16 20.43
N LYS A 63 8.95 -0.06 20.78
CA LYS A 63 9.49 -0.39 22.09
C LYS A 63 11.01 -0.30 22.04
N SER A 64 11.61 0.34 23.03
CA SER A 64 13.06 0.42 23.18
C SER A 64 13.44 0.11 24.61
N GLU A 65 14.54 -0.62 24.78
CA GLU A 65 15.13 -0.97 26.07
C GLU A 65 16.63 -0.75 26.00
N LEU A 66 17.19 -0.10 27.04
CA LEU A 66 18.63 -0.02 27.20
C LEU A 66 19.13 -1.38 27.72
N ALA A 67 19.65 -2.20 26.80
CA ALA A 67 20.10 -3.54 27.09
C ALA A 67 21.40 -3.54 27.92
N SER A 68 22.33 -2.61 27.65
CA SER A 68 23.58 -2.46 28.39
C SER A 68 24.19 -1.08 28.19
N SER A 69 24.96 -0.62 29.18
CA SER A 69 25.86 0.53 29.04
C SER A 69 27.12 0.30 29.89
N PHE A 70 28.26 0.70 29.37
CA PHE A 70 29.55 0.54 30.04
C PHE A 70 30.57 1.58 29.53
N ILE A 71 31.56 1.88 30.35
CA ILE A 71 32.64 2.85 30.02
C ILE A 71 33.77 2.06 29.37
N LEU A 72 34.17 2.44 28.17
CA LEU A 72 35.23 1.77 27.41
C LEU A 72 36.60 1.83 28.06
N LYS A 73 36.89 2.85 28.87
CA LYS A 73 38.14 3.01 29.64
C LYS A 73 38.41 1.96 30.71
N GLU A 74 37.37 1.33 31.27
CA GLU A 74 37.52 0.33 32.32
C GLU A 74 38.01 -1.02 31.78
N SER A 75 38.09 -1.16 30.48
CA SER A 75 38.75 -2.30 29.84
C SER A 75 40.24 -2.16 29.93
N PRO A 76 41.00 -3.08 30.54
CA PRO A 76 42.44 -2.95 30.77
C PRO A 76 43.30 -2.68 29.52
N GLN A 77 42.76 -3.01 28.35
CA GLN A 77 43.40 -2.88 27.04
C GLN A 77 43.12 -1.53 26.37
N LEU A 78 42.12 -0.77 26.83
CA LEU A 78 41.74 0.56 26.33
C LEU A 78 42.09 1.69 27.30
N SER A 79 42.57 1.35 28.50
CA SER A 79 42.93 2.30 29.56
C SER A 79 44.16 3.18 29.23
N SER A 80 44.91 2.86 28.18
CA SER A 80 46.07 3.66 27.73
C SER A 80 45.69 4.93 26.94
N TYR A 81 44.42 5.04 26.53
CA TYR A 81 43.90 6.22 25.81
C TYR A 81 43.46 7.28 26.83
N SER A 82 44.28 8.31 27.07
CA SER A 82 43.95 9.39 27.99
C SER A 82 42.89 10.31 27.38
N LEU A 83 41.76 10.42 28.02
CA LEU A 83 40.72 11.44 27.79
C LEU A 83 40.98 12.64 28.74
N ASP A 84 42.25 13.03 28.99
CA ASP A 84 42.55 14.16 29.85
C ASP A 84 42.08 15.47 29.21
N SER A 85 41.23 16.17 29.93
CA SER A 85 40.44 17.33 29.53
C SER A 85 41.22 18.67 29.42
N SER A 86 42.54 18.67 29.31
CA SER A 86 43.34 19.89 29.27
C SER A 86 43.97 20.28 27.93
N ASP A 87 43.96 19.37 26.95
CA ASP A 87 44.27 19.69 25.56
C ASP A 87 43.07 19.35 24.68
N SER A 88 42.83 20.10 23.62
CA SER A 88 41.85 19.86 22.56
C SER A 88 42.15 18.54 21.80
N ALA A 89 42.42 17.45 22.54
CA ALA A 89 42.75 16.15 22.03
C ALA A 89 41.48 15.53 21.40
N SER A 90 41.59 15.22 20.13
CA SER A 90 40.56 14.54 19.31
C SER A 90 40.05 13.28 20.01
N PHE A 91 38.73 13.07 19.97
CA PHE A 91 38.06 11.85 20.43
C PHE A 91 38.75 10.62 19.82
N PRO A 92 39.15 9.59 20.61
CA PRO A 92 40.08 8.56 20.16
C PRO A 92 39.43 7.53 19.22
N PHE A 93 38.08 7.46 19.15
CA PHE A 93 37.37 6.50 18.34
C PHE A 93 36.86 7.12 17.06
N VAL A 94 37.14 6.49 15.92
CA VAL A 94 36.79 6.98 14.58
C VAL A 94 35.46 6.51 14.15
N VAL A 95 35.12 5.24 14.42
CA VAL A 95 33.85 4.60 14.03
C VAL A 95 33.46 3.53 15.06
N THR A 96 32.18 3.26 15.18
CA THR A 96 31.62 2.12 15.89
C THR A 96 30.69 1.34 14.96
N GLY A 97 30.53 0.06 15.22
CA GLY A 97 29.58 -0.80 14.48
C GLY A 97 29.11 -1.94 15.35
N VAL A 98 28.15 -2.67 14.84
CA VAL A 98 27.49 -3.79 15.52
C VAL A 98 27.13 -4.90 14.54
N GLU A 99 27.27 -6.16 14.97
CA GLU A 99 26.90 -7.29 14.14
C GLU A 99 25.39 -7.57 14.19
N GLU A 100 24.94 -8.44 13.33
CA GLU A 100 23.52 -8.70 13.03
C GLU A 100 22.67 -9.16 14.23
N TYR A 101 23.27 -9.91 15.19
CA TYR A 101 22.58 -10.43 16.37
C TYR A 101 22.74 -9.57 17.62
N ARG A 102 23.55 -8.48 17.53
CA ARG A 102 23.85 -7.55 18.63
C ARG A 102 24.51 -8.21 19.85
N GLU A 103 25.29 -9.24 19.62
CA GLU A 103 26.14 -9.85 20.65
C GLU A 103 27.53 -9.16 20.68
N ILE A 104 28.02 -8.76 19.48
CA ILE A 104 29.33 -8.16 19.29
C ILE A 104 29.19 -6.75 18.70
N GLY A 105 29.82 -5.79 19.35
CA GLY A 105 30.10 -4.47 18.78
C GLY A 105 31.59 -4.32 18.50
N PHE A 106 31.97 -3.29 17.76
CA PHE A 106 33.36 -2.94 17.58
C PHE A 106 33.57 -1.44 17.56
N ILE A 107 34.78 -1.06 17.85
CA ILE A 107 35.29 0.31 17.78
C ILE A 107 36.60 0.31 17.00
N VAL A 108 36.86 1.42 16.29
CA VAL A 108 38.12 1.64 15.58
C VAL A 108 38.80 2.86 16.16
N THR A 109 40.07 2.74 16.50
CA THR A 109 40.87 3.84 17.03
C THR A 109 41.59 4.61 15.93
N GLN A 110 42.04 5.84 16.22
CA GLN A 110 42.83 6.66 15.28
C GLN A 110 44.15 6.00 14.85
N GLU A 111 44.73 5.15 15.72
CA GLU A 111 45.95 4.40 15.40
C GLU A 111 45.65 3.17 14.50
N GLY A 112 44.41 2.95 14.10
CA GLY A 112 44.05 1.84 13.19
C GLY A 112 43.95 0.50 13.88
N THR A 113 43.45 0.42 15.12
CA THR A 113 43.15 -0.82 15.78
C THR A 113 41.64 -1.01 15.84
N ILE A 114 41.13 -2.14 15.29
CA ILE A 114 39.74 -2.56 15.44
C ILE A 114 39.65 -3.46 16.67
N THR A 115 38.83 -3.05 17.64
CA THR A 115 38.58 -3.81 18.86
C THR A 115 37.14 -4.33 18.85
N PHE A 116 36.95 -5.61 18.78
CA PHE A 116 35.68 -6.31 18.93
C PHE A 116 35.40 -6.57 20.39
N LEU A 117 34.18 -6.25 20.84
CA LEU A 117 33.79 -6.35 22.25
C LEU A 117 32.37 -6.91 22.38
N SER A 118 32.15 -7.60 23.50
CA SER A 118 30.83 -8.07 23.87
C SER A 118 29.95 -6.89 24.26
N LEU A 119 28.81 -6.74 23.60
CA LEU A 119 27.83 -5.68 23.91
C LEU A 119 27.13 -5.89 25.24
N LYS A 120 27.26 -7.08 25.86
CA LYS A 120 26.66 -7.39 27.16
C LYS A 120 27.42 -6.79 28.31
N ASP A 121 28.76 -6.88 28.30
CA ASP A 121 29.62 -6.56 29.45
C ASP A 121 30.89 -5.79 29.08
N GLY A 122 31.04 -5.35 27.83
CA GLY A 122 32.16 -4.56 27.35
C GLY A 122 33.50 -5.29 27.26
N LYS A 123 33.53 -6.62 27.46
CA LYS A 123 34.80 -7.37 27.39
C LYS A 123 35.30 -7.46 25.97
N THR A 124 36.59 -7.26 25.79
CA THR A 124 37.27 -7.43 24.52
C THR A 124 37.27 -8.90 24.09
N ILE A 125 36.79 -9.16 22.89
CA ILE A 125 36.76 -10.49 22.28
C ILE A 125 37.99 -10.67 21.40
N LYS A 126 38.31 -9.69 20.55
CA LYS A 126 39.41 -9.76 19.58
C LYS A 126 39.88 -8.34 19.24
N GLN A 127 41.19 -8.20 19.02
CA GLN A 127 41.80 -6.99 18.49
C GLN A 127 42.52 -7.30 17.19
N ILE A 128 42.29 -6.48 16.16
CA ILE A 128 42.90 -6.66 14.85
C ILE A 128 43.48 -5.31 14.42
N PRO A 129 44.81 -5.21 14.25
CA PRO A 129 45.42 -3.99 13.71
C PRO A 129 45.20 -3.89 12.19
N LEU A 130 45.00 -2.71 11.69
CA LEU A 130 44.96 -2.39 10.25
C LEU A 130 46.40 -2.27 9.74
N THR A 131 46.96 -3.36 9.28
CA THR A 131 48.38 -3.48 8.89
C THR A 131 48.71 -2.63 7.66
N GLU A 132 47.74 -2.45 6.76
CA GLU A 132 47.91 -1.66 5.53
C GLU A 132 48.07 -0.17 5.77
N LEU A 133 47.73 0.37 6.95
CA LEU A 133 47.98 1.77 7.32
C LEU A 133 49.48 2.12 7.44
N LYS A 134 50.34 1.10 7.57
CA LYS A 134 51.81 1.28 7.64
C LYS A 134 52.30 2.37 8.64
N GLY A 135 51.51 2.58 9.71
CA GLY A 135 51.77 3.57 10.75
C GLY A 135 51.16 4.97 10.52
N GLY A 136 50.37 5.14 9.46
CA GLY A 136 49.54 6.32 9.23
C GLY A 136 48.40 6.42 10.25
N LYS A 137 48.00 7.64 10.61
CA LYS A 137 46.85 7.86 11.48
C LYS A 137 45.58 8.05 10.67
N ILE A 138 44.48 7.51 11.17
CA ILE A 138 43.14 7.72 10.61
C ILE A 138 42.66 9.12 11.00
N THR A 139 42.26 9.92 10.02
CA THR A 139 41.77 11.31 10.20
C THR A 139 40.29 11.47 9.92
N SER A 140 39.70 10.56 9.10
CA SER A 140 38.30 10.56 8.74
C SER A 140 37.80 9.16 8.51
N SER A 141 36.48 8.96 8.51
CA SER A 141 35.83 7.68 8.22
C SER A 141 34.51 7.85 7.46
N PHE A 142 34.18 6.86 6.69
CA PHE A 142 32.91 6.73 5.99
C PHE A 142 32.36 5.30 6.20
N VAL A 143 31.05 5.17 6.25
CA VAL A 143 30.37 3.90 6.43
C VAL A 143 29.31 3.78 5.35
N SER A 144 29.43 2.77 4.49
CA SER A 144 28.45 2.48 3.47
C SER A 144 27.10 2.09 4.09
N VAL A 145 25.99 2.37 3.39
CA VAL A 145 24.62 2.10 3.84
C VAL A 145 24.40 0.63 4.20
N ASN A 146 25.11 -0.30 3.54
CA ASN A 146 25.04 -1.73 3.84
C ASN A 146 25.64 -2.15 5.19
N ASN A 147 26.33 -1.22 5.90
CA ASN A 147 27.01 -1.44 7.19
C ASN A 147 28.06 -2.58 7.16
N LYS A 148 28.62 -2.92 6.03
CA LYS A 148 29.67 -3.92 5.87
C LYS A 148 31.00 -3.34 5.39
N LEU A 149 30.96 -2.24 4.63
CA LEU A 149 32.10 -1.52 4.12
C LEU A 149 32.35 -0.28 4.97
N TYR A 150 33.55 -0.18 5.52
CA TYR A 150 34.08 0.93 6.31
C TYR A 150 35.31 1.47 5.62
N SER A 151 35.39 2.76 5.41
CA SER A 151 36.52 3.38 4.73
C SER A 151 37.20 4.42 5.62
N PHE A 152 38.52 4.40 5.65
CA PHE A 152 39.32 5.21 6.53
C PHE A 152 40.25 6.14 5.74
N GLY A 153 40.01 7.43 5.84
CA GLY A 153 40.94 8.46 5.34
C GLY A 153 42.10 8.69 6.30
N THR A 154 43.27 8.84 5.76
CA THR A 154 44.51 8.86 6.51
C THR A 154 45.23 10.22 6.48
N SER A 155 46.14 10.41 7.41
CA SER A 155 46.96 11.63 7.52
C SER A 155 47.95 11.80 6.36
N ASP A 156 48.25 10.74 5.61
CA ASP A 156 49.11 10.80 4.43
C ASP A 156 48.30 10.98 3.13
N GLY A 157 46.95 11.06 3.19
CA GLY A 157 46.08 11.33 2.05
C GLY A 157 45.66 10.10 1.28
N SER A 158 45.65 8.93 1.91
CA SER A 158 45.16 7.68 1.35
C SER A 158 43.82 7.27 1.96
N ILE A 159 43.04 6.43 1.28
CA ILE A 159 41.81 5.80 1.79
C ILE A 159 42.05 4.31 1.89
N LEU A 160 41.72 3.71 3.03
CA LEU A 160 41.77 2.28 3.29
C LEU A 160 40.35 1.73 3.41
N PRO A 161 39.81 0.96 2.46
CA PRO A 161 38.57 0.25 2.61
C PRO A 161 38.74 -1.02 3.46
N VAL A 162 37.79 -1.27 4.34
CA VAL A 162 37.78 -2.44 5.23
C VAL A 162 36.39 -3.04 5.27
N ARG A 163 36.29 -4.30 4.91
CA ARG A 163 35.03 -5.06 5.02
C ARG A 163 35.00 -5.89 6.28
N THR A 164 33.90 -5.81 7.03
CA THR A 164 33.66 -6.65 8.21
C THR A 164 32.81 -7.84 7.80
N ASN A 165 33.22 -9.02 8.25
CA ASN A 165 32.49 -10.27 8.06
C ASN A 165 32.36 -11.01 9.41
N TYR A 166 31.29 -11.79 9.57
CA TYR A 166 31.03 -12.52 10.81
C TYR A 166 30.70 -13.97 10.47
N LYS A 167 31.59 -14.87 10.85
CA LYS A 167 31.34 -16.30 10.71
C LYS A 167 30.51 -16.80 11.88
N VAL A 168 29.37 -17.41 11.59
CA VAL A 168 28.45 -17.94 12.60
C VAL A 168 28.57 -19.45 12.61
N ASP A 169 29.09 -20.00 13.70
CA ASP A 169 29.20 -21.45 13.96
C ASP A 169 28.29 -21.83 15.13
N PHE A 170 27.90 -23.09 15.22
CA PHE A 170 27.14 -23.63 16.35
C PHE A 170 27.96 -24.69 17.08
N VAL A 171 28.22 -24.48 18.36
CA VAL A 171 28.87 -25.44 19.24
C VAL A 171 27.82 -25.99 20.22
N GLY A 172 27.25 -27.15 19.86
CA GLY A 172 26.02 -27.63 20.51
C GLY A 172 24.86 -26.71 20.17
N ASP A 173 24.11 -26.25 21.21
CA ASP A 173 23.00 -25.31 21.04
C ASP A 173 23.39 -23.84 21.17
N LYS A 174 24.71 -23.55 21.31
CA LYS A 174 25.21 -22.17 21.43
C LYS A 174 25.77 -21.66 20.13
N ARG A 175 25.31 -20.48 19.74
CA ARG A 175 25.88 -19.72 18.63
C ARG A 175 27.22 -19.14 19.05
N VAL A 176 28.22 -19.27 18.17
CA VAL A 176 29.54 -18.64 18.34
C VAL A 176 29.78 -17.78 17.10
N ILE A 177 29.94 -16.48 17.31
CA ILE A 177 30.16 -15.50 16.24
C ILE A 177 31.65 -15.14 16.27
N THR A 178 32.35 -15.34 15.16
CA THR A 178 33.76 -15.01 15.00
C THR A 178 33.90 -13.86 14.03
N PRO A 179 34.39 -12.66 14.47
CA PRO A 179 34.59 -11.53 13.58
C PRO A 179 35.86 -11.73 12.73
N GLU A 180 35.72 -11.41 11.45
CA GLU A 180 36.78 -11.39 10.46
C GLU A 180 36.77 -10.02 9.75
N ILE A 181 37.94 -9.55 9.30
CA ILE A 181 38.06 -8.33 8.51
C ILE A 181 38.87 -8.63 7.24
N LEU A 182 38.43 -8.01 6.16
CA LEU A 182 39.18 -7.97 4.90
C LEU A 182 39.60 -6.52 4.67
N GLN A 183 40.92 -6.29 4.58
CA GLN A 183 41.49 -4.98 4.24
C GLN A 183 41.70 -4.96 2.72
N GLY A 184 41.18 -3.93 2.07
CA GLY A 184 41.45 -3.67 0.65
C GLY A 184 42.75 -2.92 0.44
N ASP A 185 43.03 -2.59 -0.81
CA ASP A 185 44.22 -1.83 -1.18
C ASP A 185 44.09 -0.33 -0.84
N LEU A 186 45.20 0.30 -0.49
CA LEU A 186 45.26 1.72 -0.23
C LEU A 186 45.06 2.53 -1.52
N LEU A 187 43.99 3.31 -1.58
CA LEU A 187 43.75 4.28 -2.65
C LEU A 187 44.37 5.62 -2.30
N LYS A 188 45.48 5.99 -2.91
CA LYS A 188 46.12 7.29 -2.73
C LYS A 188 45.35 8.38 -3.47
N VAL A 189 44.76 9.35 -2.74
CA VAL A 189 43.97 10.44 -3.32
C VAL A 189 44.72 11.78 -3.27
N SER A 190 45.45 12.06 -2.18
CA SER A 190 46.17 13.33 -1.95
C SER A 190 47.50 13.09 -1.27
N ASN A 191 48.28 14.16 -1.08
CA ASN A 191 49.44 14.16 -0.20
C ASN A 191 49.17 14.92 1.13
N SER A 192 47.95 15.39 1.32
CA SER A 192 47.48 16.09 2.49
C SER A 192 46.50 15.25 3.31
N PRO A 193 46.39 15.44 4.62
CA PRO A 193 45.43 14.72 5.46
C PRO A 193 43.98 14.84 4.94
N LEU A 194 43.25 13.76 4.97
CA LEU A 194 41.85 13.72 4.53
C LEU A 194 40.90 13.98 5.70
N ILE A 195 40.20 15.12 5.67
CA ILE A 195 39.29 15.55 6.77
C ILE A 195 37.90 14.92 6.62
N LYS A 196 37.39 14.82 5.39
CA LYS A 196 36.13 14.18 5.04
C LYS A 196 36.35 13.27 3.86
N ILE A 197 35.69 12.12 3.85
CA ILE A 197 35.75 11.17 2.76
C ILE A 197 34.36 10.56 2.53
N ALA A 198 34.09 10.12 1.30
CA ALA A 198 33.10 9.11 0.92
C ALA A 198 33.81 8.10 0.02
N TYR A 199 33.47 6.82 0.14
CA TYR A 199 34.05 5.74 -0.66
C TYR A 199 33.04 4.62 -0.82
N GLU A 200 32.75 4.23 -2.04
CA GLU A 200 31.88 3.10 -2.37
C GLU A 200 32.51 2.19 -3.42
N GLU A 201 32.03 0.94 -3.44
CA GLU A 201 32.40 -0.09 -4.39
C GLU A 201 31.13 -0.61 -5.09
N SER A 202 31.12 -0.65 -6.42
CA SER A 202 30.02 -1.18 -7.20
C SER A 202 30.40 -2.51 -7.84
N GLU A 203 29.62 -3.55 -7.55
CA GLU A 203 29.76 -4.86 -8.22
C GLU A 203 29.14 -4.84 -9.63
N GLU A 204 28.14 -3.97 -9.88
CA GLU A 204 27.43 -3.87 -11.15
C GLU A 204 28.27 -3.12 -12.21
N GLU A 205 28.96 -2.05 -11.80
CA GLU A 205 29.81 -1.26 -12.71
C GLU A 205 31.28 -1.72 -12.75
N GLY A 206 31.66 -2.62 -11.84
CA GLY A 206 33.04 -3.09 -11.72
C GLY A 206 34.00 -1.96 -11.36
N GLY A 207 34.18 -1.69 -10.07
CA GLY A 207 35.11 -0.65 -9.65
C GLY A 207 34.81 0.00 -8.30
N SER A 208 35.56 1.04 -7.99
CA SER A 208 35.35 1.83 -6.76
C SER A 208 35.57 3.31 -7.02
N ALA A 209 34.89 4.14 -6.24
CA ALA A 209 35.08 5.59 -6.30
C ALA A 209 35.20 6.20 -4.89
N ALA A 210 35.92 7.30 -4.82
CA ALA A 210 36.19 8.05 -3.61
C ALA A 210 36.08 9.55 -3.86
N ALA A 211 35.43 10.25 -2.94
CA ALA A 211 35.52 11.69 -2.84
C ALA A 211 36.18 12.08 -1.49
N ALA A 212 37.04 13.05 -1.50
CA ALA A 212 37.81 13.46 -0.30
C ALA A 212 37.99 14.95 -0.22
N TYR A 213 37.80 15.50 0.97
CA TYR A 213 38.14 16.90 1.29
C TYR A 213 39.38 16.92 2.18
N THR A 214 40.38 17.66 1.74
CA THR A 214 41.71 17.69 2.36
C THR A 214 41.85 18.83 3.39
N ALA A 215 42.86 18.73 4.26
CA ALA A 215 43.22 19.81 5.20
C ALA A 215 43.59 21.12 4.51
N ASN A 216 44.01 21.07 3.24
CA ASN A 216 44.34 22.23 2.43
C ASN A 216 43.11 22.89 1.75
N GLY A 217 41.90 22.35 1.98
CA GLY A 217 40.66 22.87 1.39
C GLY A 217 40.41 22.41 -0.06
N GLU A 218 41.01 21.31 -0.50
CA GLU A 218 40.81 20.73 -1.83
C GLU A 218 39.75 19.65 -1.77
N LEU A 219 38.78 19.67 -2.72
CA LEU A 219 37.82 18.60 -2.97
C LEU A 219 38.30 17.78 -4.15
N LEU A 220 38.61 16.51 -3.91
CA LEU A 220 39.19 15.59 -4.88
C LEU A 220 38.26 14.40 -5.10
N PHE A 221 38.13 13.97 -6.35
CA PHE A 221 37.46 12.75 -6.73
C PHE A 221 38.48 11.78 -7.34
N ALA A 222 38.41 10.50 -6.99
CA ALA A 222 39.20 9.44 -7.58
C ALA A 222 38.37 8.19 -7.80
N ALA A 223 38.53 7.55 -8.95
CA ALA A 223 37.85 6.30 -9.27
C ALA A 223 38.87 5.26 -9.75
N LEU A 224 38.59 3.99 -9.44
CA LEU A 224 39.23 2.82 -10.03
C LEU A 224 38.19 2.14 -10.90
N VAL A 225 38.41 2.16 -12.21
CA VAL A 225 37.47 1.59 -13.20
C VAL A 225 38.10 0.32 -13.75
N GLU A 226 37.36 -0.80 -13.70
CA GLU A 226 37.78 -2.03 -14.36
C GLU A 226 37.58 -1.88 -15.87
N PRO A 227 38.62 -2.16 -16.71
CA PRO A 227 38.46 -2.08 -18.15
C PRO A 227 37.45 -3.12 -18.66
N GLU A 228 36.63 -2.77 -19.64
CA GLU A 228 35.70 -3.67 -20.34
C GLU A 228 36.44 -4.74 -21.21
N ASP A 229 37.44 -5.42 -20.68
CA ASP A 229 38.13 -6.46 -21.41
C ASP A 229 37.54 -7.83 -21.10
N ASP A 230 37.05 -8.53 -22.13
CA ASP A 230 36.48 -9.90 -22.09
C ASP A 230 37.42 -10.96 -21.48
N PHE A 231 38.69 -10.63 -21.20
CA PHE A 231 39.72 -11.57 -20.76
C PHE A 231 40.27 -11.35 -19.34
N GLY A 232 39.85 -10.29 -18.62
CA GLY A 232 40.17 -10.10 -17.20
C GLY A 232 41.67 -9.93 -16.87
N ASN A 233 42.50 -9.45 -17.79
CA ASN A 233 43.95 -9.30 -17.62
C ASN A 233 44.43 -7.84 -17.53
N SER A 234 43.53 -6.86 -17.58
CA SER A 234 43.92 -5.44 -17.52
C SER A 234 43.87 -4.95 -16.07
N GLU A 235 44.90 -4.18 -15.65
CA GLU A 235 44.89 -3.53 -14.34
C GLU A 235 43.83 -2.40 -14.32
N PRO A 236 43.12 -2.18 -13.18
CA PRO A 236 42.15 -1.11 -13.06
C PRO A 236 42.74 0.28 -13.37
N GLU A 237 42.09 1.05 -14.19
CA GLU A 237 42.50 2.40 -14.51
C GLU A 237 42.15 3.35 -13.36
N LYS A 238 43.12 4.15 -12.94
CA LYS A 238 42.92 5.16 -11.91
C LYS A 238 42.67 6.53 -12.53
N LEU A 239 41.45 7.03 -12.29
CA LEU A 239 41.04 8.39 -12.64
C LEU A 239 41.14 9.30 -11.42
N ALA A 240 41.52 10.58 -11.61
CA ALA A 240 41.58 11.55 -10.52
C ALA A 240 41.25 12.95 -11.02
N HIS A 241 40.30 13.60 -10.34
CA HIS A 241 39.80 14.94 -10.68
C HIS A 241 39.80 15.88 -9.47
N ASN A 242 40.04 17.15 -9.73
CA ASN A 242 39.97 18.21 -8.71
C ASN A 242 38.70 19.04 -8.91
N LEU A 243 37.75 18.91 -8.00
CA LEU A 243 36.44 19.57 -8.03
C LEU A 243 36.38 20.84 -7.19
N THR A 244 37.51 21.32 -6.68
CA THR A 244 37.58 22.44 -5.75
C THR A 244 37.04 23.75 -6.32
N GLN A 245 37.16 23.97 -7.62
CA GLN A 245 36.68 25.19 -8.27
C GLN A 245 35.16 25.37 -8.17
N ASP A 246 34.40 24.25 -8.24
CA ASP A 246 32.93 24.27 -8.29
C ASP A 246 32.31 24.65 -6.94
N ILE A 247 33.03 24.39 -5.83
CA ILE A 247 32.57 24.77 -4.47
C ILE A 247 32.81 26.22 -4.13
N HIS A 248 33.45 27.00 -5.03
CA HIS A 248 33.69 28.45 -4.89
C HIS A 248 34.31 28.87 -3.54
N GLY A 249 35.21 28.06 -2.99
CA GLY A 249 35.88 28.33 -1.71
C GLY A 249 35.06 28.08 -0.45
N ASN A 250 33.89 27.45 -0.56
CA ASN A 250 33.09 27.06 0.60
C ASN A 250 33.73 25.86 1.31
N THR A 251 33.67 25.88 2.64
CA THR A 251 34.16 24.77 3.47
C THR A 251 33.21 23.59 3.41
N VAL A 252 33.74 22.42 3.05
CA VAL A 252 32.98 21.15 3.01
C VAL A 252 32.83 20.62 4.44
N THR A 253 31.60 20.26 4.79
CA THR A 253 31.22 19.74 6.10
C THR A 253 30.77 18.28 6.08
N ALA A 254 30.20 17.82 4.96
CA ALA A 254 29.79 16.45 4.74
C ALA A 254 29.94 16.03 3.27
N ILE A 255 30.24 14.79 3.01
CA ILE A 255 30.37 14.20 1.65
C ILE A 255 29.61 12.88 1.65
N GLU A 256 28.86 12.62 0.57
CA GLU A 256 28.12 11.39 0.36
C GLU A 256 28.22 10.96 -1.11
N LEU A 257 28.44 9.66 -1.34
CA LEU A 257 28.57 9.03 -2.64
C LEU A 257 27.59 7.85 -2.69
N ASP A 258 26.87 7.68 -3.79
CA ASP A 258 25.96 6.57 -3.99
C ASP A 258 26.70 5.27 -4.33
N GLN A 259 26.06 4.09 -4.08
CA GLN A 259 26.65 2.77 -4.36
C GLN A 259 26.71 2.48 -5.86
N SER A 260 25.90 3.15 -6.69
CA SER A 260 25.98 3.09 -8.14
C SER A 260 27.18 3.88 -8.71
N LEU A 261 27.88 4.67 -7.87
CA LEU A 261 28.98 5.53 -8.26
C LEU A 261 28.63 6.58 -9.32
N GLU A 262 27.36 6.96 -9.39
CA GLU A 262 26.84 7.93 -10.37
C GLU A 262 26.66 9.32 -9.80
N ASN A 263 26.44 9.46 -8.45
CA ASN A 263 26.11 10.73 -7.83
C ASN A 263 26.99 11.06 -6.65
N LEU A 264 27.55 12.27 -6.64
CA LEU A 264 28.31 12.84 -5.52
C LEU A 264 27.56 14.05 -4.94
N PHE A 265 27.29 14.00 -3.64
CA PHE A 265 26.70 15.11 -2.90
C PHE A 265 27.67 15.65 -1.84
N VAL A 266 27.81 16.96 -1.81
CA VAL A 266 28.70 17.66 -0.87
C VAL A 266 27.95 18.75 -0.13
N GLY A 267 27.86 18.61 1.18
CA GLY A 267 27.29 19.60 2.10
C GLY A 267 28.33 20.59 2.55
N THR A 268 27.93 21.83 2.70
CA THR A 268 28.86 22.94 3.00
C THR A 268 28.42 23.79 4.20
N GLN A 269 29.35 24.57 4.73
CA GLN A 269 29.13 25.43 5.88
C GLN A 269 28.11 26.55 5.63
N ASN A 270 27.90 26.94 4.37
CA ASN A 270 26.91 27.94 3.98
C ASN A 270 25.51 27.34 3.64
N GLY A 271 25.24 26.08 4.05
CA GLY A 271 23.92 25.44 3.92
C GLY A 271 23.57 24.97 2.52
N LYS A 272 24.54 24.85 1.59
CA LYS A 272 24.31 24.37 0.23
C LYS A 272 24.72 22.91 0.07
N ILE A 273 23.95 22.19 -0.77
CA ILE A 273 24.31 20.90 -1.31
C ILE A 273 24.80 21.11 -2.73
N TYR A 274 26.00 20.67 -3.01
CA TYR A 274 26.58 20.60 -4.34
C TYR A 274 26.41 19.19 -4.88
N HIS A 275 25.99 19.05 -6.14
CA HIS A 275 25.70 17.78 -6.78
C HIS A 275 26.47 17.64 -8.10
N TRP A 276 27.19 16.54 -8.25
CA TRP A 276 27.88 16.13 -9.49
C TRP A 276 27.30 14.83 -9.99
N ASP A 277 27.19 14.74 -11.33
CA ASP A 277 26.98 13.49 -12.06
C ASP A 277 28.36 12.86 -12.34
N LEU A 278 28.51 11.61 -11.94
CA LEU A 278 29.71 10.82 -12.08
C LEU A 278 29.51 9.64 -13.04
N SER A 279 28.40 9.60 -13.81
CA SER A 279 28.14 8.53 -14.79
C SER A 279 29.29 8.38 -15.80
N ASP A 280 29.88 9.51 -16.22
CA ASP A 280 31.19 9.55 -16.91
C ASP A 280 32.29 9.88 -15.89
N LYS A 281 33.00 8.84 -15.43
CA LYS A 281 34.05 8.99 -14.43
C LYS A 281 35.33 9.69 -14.96
N GLU A 282 35.46 9.75 -16.31
CA GLU A 282 36.54 10.51 -16.94
C GLU A 282 36.27 12.03 -16.92
N ASN A 283 34.98 12.42 -16.92
CA ASN A 283 34.58 13.82 -16.96
C ASN A 283 33.42 14.11 -15.98
N PRO A 284 33.65 14.13 -14.67
CA PRO A 284 32.64 14.47 -13.68
C PRO A 284 31.95 15.81 -13.99
N GLU A 285 30.60 15.80 -14.12
CA GLU A 285 29.84 16.99 -14.48
C GLU A 285 29.22 17.63 -13.24
N PHE A 286 29.53 18.92 -13.01
CA PHE A 286 28.86 19.71 -11.97
C PHE A 286 27.42 20.05 -12.42
N LEU A 287 26.41 19.51 -11.77
CA LEU A 287 25.03 19.73 -12.11
C LEU A 287 24.45 21.01 -11.50
N ARG A 288 24.61 21.14 -10.15
CA ARG A 288 23.92 22.21 -9.44
C ARG A 288 24.42 22.42 -8.00
N ALA A 289 24.11 23.63 -7.46
CA ALA A 289 24.18 23.92 -6.03
C ALA A 289 22.79 24.33 -5.53
N ILE A 290 22.32 23.70 -4.44
CA ILE A 290 20.95 23.84 -3.92
C ILE A 290 21.04 24.38 -2.48
N ASP A 291 20.20 25.36 -2.15
CA ASP A 291 20.04 25.84 -0.78
C ASP A 291 19.22 24.81 0.02
N ALA A 292 19.88 24.07 0.92
CA ALA A 292 19.26 23.01 1.72
C ALA A 292 18.77 23.49 3.08
N THR A 293 19.29 24.60 3.58
CA THR A 293 18.94 25.20 4.86
C THR A 293 18.13 26.49 4.64
N GLU A 294 17.40 26.93 5.68
CA GLU A 294 16.57 28.14 5.60
C GLU A 294 17.39 29.43 5.61
N SER A 295 18.64 29.37 6.09
CA SER A 295 19.59 30.50 6.17
C SER A 295 20.94 30.05 5.66
N ALA A 296 21.59 30.92 4.88
CA ALA A 296 22.96 30.70 4.39
C ALA A 296 24.02 30.63 5.50
N ASP A 297 23.68 31.04 6.72
CA ASP A 297 24.56 30.95 7.89
C ASP A 297 24.42 29.62 8.65
N THR A 298 23.53 28.74 8.22
CA THR A 298 23.26 27.43 8.86
C THR A 298 24.01 26.33 8.12
N ALA A 299 25.03 25.76 8.74
CA ALA A 299 25.84 24.70 8.12
C ALA A 299 25.06 23.38 7.98
N ILE A 300 25.32 22.65 6.90
CA ILE A 300 24.98 21.24 6.81
C ILE A 300 25.98 20.48 7.69
N THR A 301 25.49 19.65 8.60
CA THR A 301 26.34 18.93 9.55
C THR A 301 26.50 17.48 9.25
N ALA A 302 25.49 16.87 8.61
CA ALA A 302 25.47 15.45 8.24
C ALA A 302 24.70 15.24 6.94
N LEU A 303 25.21 14.34 6.11
CA LEU A 303 24.55 13.74 4.94
C LEU A 303 24.58 12.23 5.11
N ALA A 304 23.58 11.53 4.58
CA ALA A 304 23.57 10.09 4.44
C ALA A 304 22.52 9.67 3.39
N PHE A 305 22.78 8.65 2.61
CA PHE A 305 21.76 8.02 1.78
C PHE A 305 20.89 7.04 2.58
N LEU A 306 19.63 6.90 2.19
CA LEU A 306 18.80 5.77 2.58
C LEU A 306 19.11 4.55 1.71
N LEU A 307 18.71 3.38 2.17
CA LEU A 307 18.83 2.14 1.40
C LEU A 307 18.32 2.33 -0.05
N GLY A 308 19.10 1.91 -1.05
CA GLY A 308 18.81 2.08 -2.48
C GLY A 308 19.13 3.46 -3.06
N ASP A 309 19.86 4.30 -2.33
CA ASP A 309 20.55 5.54 -2.73
C ASP A 309 19.73 6.58 -3.53
N ARG A 310 18.39 6.53 -3.40
CA ARG A 310 17.48 7.47 -4.06
C ARG A 310 17.10 8.66 -3.19
N SER A 311 17.16 8.49 -1.88
CA SER A 311 16.82 9.54 -0.92
C SER A 311 18.03 9.96 -0.12
N LEU A 312 18.34 11.26 -0.16
CA LEU A 312 19.39 11.89 0.61
C LEU A 312 18.80 12.47 1.91
N LEU A 313 19.39 12.12 3.04
CA LEU A 313 19.12 12.67 4.35
C LEU A 313 20.04 13.86 4.60
N VAL A 314 19.51 14.95 5.11
CA VAL A 314 20.25 16.17 5.40
C VAL A 314 19.98 16.61 6.84
N GLY A 315 21.03 16.73 7.63
CA GLY A 315 21.03 17.31 8.97
C GLY A 315 21.78 18.64 9.01
N ASP A 316 21.27 19.60 9.76
CA ASP A 316 21.86 20.93 9.84
C ASP A 316 22.20 21.36 11.27
N GLU A 317 22.92 22.51 11.37
CA GLU A 317 23.32 23.11 12.63
C GLU A 317 22.16 23.70 13.44
N ALA A 318 21.01 23.96 12.82
CA ALA A 318 19.78 24.38 13.50
C ALA A 318 19.01 23.22 14.12
N GLY A 319 19.45 21.96 13.92
CA GLY A 319 18.79 20.76 14.43
C GLY A 319 17.72 20.20 13.47
N ASN A 320 17.59 20.74 12.26
CA ASN A 320 16.65 20.22 11.30
C ASN A 320 17.17 18.93 10.66
N VAL A 321 16.22 18.05 10.35
CA VAL A 321 16.45 16.83 9.57
C VAL A 321 15.45 16.80 8.43
N SER A 322 15.92 16.65 7.21
CA SER A 322 15.09 16.64 5.99
C SER A 322 15.47 15.51 5.06
N VAL A 323 14.50 15.10 4.24
CA VAL A 323 14.63 14.05 3.22
C VAL A 323 14.49 14.69 1.85
N TRP A 324 15.42 14.38 0.97
CA TRP A 324 15.49 14.90 -0.39
C TRP A 324 15.58 13.77 -1.38
N PHE A 325 14.93 13.88 -2.54
CA PHE A 325 15.16 13.00 -3.68
C PHE A 325 14.89 13.72 -5.00
N GLU A 326 15.33 13.12 -6.08
CA GLU A 326 15.15 13.68 -7.41
C GLU A 326 13.72 13.47 -7.90
N VAL A 327 13.14 14.54 -8.42
CA VAL A 327 11.77 14.59 -8.96
C VAL A 327 11.85 15.06 -10.40
N ALA A 328 11.19 14.34 -11.31
CA ALA A 328 11.18 14.71 -12.72
C ALA A 328 10.61 16.11 -12.94
N ASP A 329 11.41 16.97 -13.54
CA ASP A 329 11.06 18.34 -13.90
C ASP A 329 11.52 18.66 -15.33
N LYS A 330 10.55 18.88 -16.21
CA LYS A 330 10.81 19.22 -17.62
C LYS A 330 11.52 20.56 -17.82
N SER A 331 11.57 21.40 -16.80
CA SER A 331 12.29 22.69 -16.85
C SER A 331 13.76 22.56 -16.53
N SER A 332 14.20 21.45 -15.92
CA SER A 332 15.60 21.15 -15.62
C SER A 332 16.33 20.67 -16.88
N PRO A 333 17.59 21.09 -17.10
CA PRO A 333 18.43 20.57 -18.19
C PRO A 333 18.66 19.07 -18.12
N THR A 334 18.74 18.51 -16.89
CA THR A 334 18.93 17.08 -16.62
C THR A 334 17.63 16.26 -16.61
N GLY A 335 16.45 16.93 -16.74
CA GLY A 335 15.15 16.27 -16.62
C GLY A 335 14.65 16.06 -15.21
N ASP A 336 15.52 16.19 -14.19
CA ASP A 336 15.22 15.97 -12.79
C ASP A 336 15.73 17.13 -11.90
N ILE A 337 15.09 17.30 -10.74
CA ILE A 337 15.52 18.30 -9.74
C ILE A 337 15.53 17.67 -8.34
N LEU A 338 16.62 17.84 -7.61
CA LEU A 338 16.70 17.43 -6.20
C LEU A 338 15.76 18.32 -5.37
N THR A 339 14.78 17.71 -4.73
CA THR A 339 13.69 18.41 -4.04
C THR A 339 13.56 17.93 -2.60
N ARG A 340 13.36 18.89 -1.67
CA ARG A 340 13.02 18.55 -0.28
C ARG A 340 11.60 18.04 -0.19
N VAL A 341 11.43 16.74 0.08
CA VAL A 341 10.13 16.07 0.09
C VAL A 341 9.54 15.95 1.48
N HIS A 342 10.39 15.81 2.51
CA HIS A 342 9.95 15.75 3.88
C HIS A 342 10.84 16.61 4.80
N GLN A 343 10.19 17.35 5.68
CA GLN A 343 10.78 17.97 6.84
C GLN A 343 10.35 17.15 8.06
N LEU A 344 11.31 16.67 8.83
CA LEU A 344 11.06 15.85 10.00
C LEU A 344 10.99 16.69 11.28
N SER A 345 10.57 16.09 12.39
CA SER A 345 10.59 16.77 13.68
C SER A 345 12.03 17.12 14.06
N PRO A 346 12.37 18.41 14.24
CA PRO A 346 13.74 18.85 14.51
C PRO A 346 14.19 18.47 15.91
N PHE A 347 15.51 18.53 16.12
CA PHE A 347 16.14 18.60 17.42
C PHE A 347 16.18 20.05 17.95
N GLU A 348 16.42 20.21 19.24
CA GLU A 348 16.65 21.53 19.85
C GLU A 348 18.11 22.00 19.67
N LEU A 349 19.04 21.10 19.38
CA LEU A 349 20.47 21.32 19.23
C LEU A 349 20.94 20.81 17.86
N PRO A 350 22.12 21.24 17.38
CA PRO A 350 22.69 20.82 16.12
C PRO A 350 22.74 19.31 15.94
N VAL A 351 22.36 18.82 14.75
CA VAL A 351 22.52 17.42 14.36
C VAL A 351 24.00 17.07 14.29
N THR A 352 24.42 15.96 14.87
CA THR A 352 25.83 15.52 14.86
C THR A 352 26.06 14.33 13.94
N ASN A 353 25.17 13.35 13.94
CA ASN A 353 25.29 12.14 13.14
C ASN A 353 23.93 11.75 12.56
N ILE A 354 23.94 11.15 11.36
CA ILE A 354 22.83 10.46 10.74
C ILE A 354 23.35 9.09 10.30
N THR A 355 22.57 8.02 10.55
CA THR A 355 22.91 6.66 10.12
C THR A 355 21.65 5.97 9.62
N ALA A 356 21.66 5.54 8.36
CA ALA A 356 20.55 4.87 7.73
C ALA A 356 20.46 3.39 8.13
N SER A 357 19.26 2.82 7.99
CA SER A 357 19.02 1.38 8.11
C SER A 357 19.48 0.66 6.84
N ALA A 358 20.20 -0.46 7.02
CA ALA A 358 20.55 -1.35 5.91
C ALA A 358 19.38 -2.26 5.47
N ARG A 359 18.16 -2.07 5.99
CA ARG A 359 17.03 -2.97 5.77
C ARG A 359 15.76 -2.31 5.24
N ASP A 360 15.53 -1.07 5.64
CA ASP A 360 14.29 -0.33 5.36
C ASP A 360 14.58 1.18 5.24
N ARG A 361 13.55 2.00 5.08
CA ARG A 361 13.66 3.47 5.01
C ARG A 361 13.75 4.13 6.40
N GLY A 362 14.05 3.35 7.44
CA GLY A 362 14.34 3.87 8.78
C GLY A 362 15.74 4.46 8.88
N PHE A 363 15.94 5.39 9.78
CA PHE A 363 17.25 5.93 10.12
C PHE A 363 17.26 6.52 11.53
N ILE A 364 18.45 6.72 12.06
CA ILE A 364 18.68 7.37 13.34
C ILE A 364 19.51 8.63 13.15
N ALA A 365 19.20 9.64 13.93
CA ALA A 365 20.00 10.84 14.01
C ALA A 365 20.26 11.20 15.47
N SER A 366 21.40 11.87 15.74
CA SER A 366 21.75 12.35 17.07
C SER A 366 22.05 13.84 17.09
N ASP A 367 21.87 14.48 18.24
CA ASP A 367 22.22 15.88 18.48
C ASP A 367 23.39 16.05 19.44
N LYS A 368 23.87 17.29 19.60
CA LYS A 368 24.89 17.64 20.56
C LYS A 368 24.48 17.45 22.03
N GLY A 369 23.18 17.26 22.31
CA GLY A 369 22.64 17.09 23.66
C GLY A 369 22.56 15.63 24.11
N GLY A 370 22.96 14.66 23.27
CA GLY A 370 22.88 13.25 23.58
C GLY A 370 21.50 12.63 23.31
N ASN A 371 20.60 13.33 22.62
CA ASN A 371 19.34 12.78 22.15
C ASN A 371 19.57 12.03 20.85
N ILE A 372 18.96 10.85 20.72
CA ILE A 372 18.96 10.03 19.49
C ILE A 372 17.52 9.83 19.10
N ASN A 373 17.15 10.28 17.90
CA ASN A 373 15.80 10.07 17.36
C ASN A 373 15.84 8.98 16.31
N LEU A 374 14.90 8.04 16.40
CA LEU A 374 14.59 7.08 15.37
C LEU A 374 13.49 7.67 14.47
N TYR A 375 13.74 7.72 13.19
CA TYR A 375 12.84 8.23 12.17
C TYR A 375 12.51 7.16 11.13
N TYR A 376 11.40 7.37 10.42
CA TYR A 376 11.07 6.65 9.19
C TYR A 376 10.81 7.69 8.10
N ALA A 377 11.58 7.64 7.03
CA ALA A 377 11.62 8.70 6.02
C ALA A 377 10.30 8.84 5.25
N THR A 378 9.78 7.76 4.67
CA THR A 378 8.58 7.78 3.81
C THR A 378 7.33 8.26 4.54
N SER A 379 7.18 7.90 5.82
CA SER A 379 6.05 8.35 6.63
C SER A 379 6.26 9.73 7.26
N ALA A 380 7.48 10.28 7.16
CA ALA A 380 7.93 11.52 7.79
C ALA A 380 7.67 11.54 9.31
N GLN A 381 7.93 10.42 10.00
CA GLN A 381 7.65 10.25 11.43
C GLN A 381 8.90 10.14 12.28
N LYS A 382 8.86 10.82 13.45
CA LYS A 382 9.72 10.46 14.60
C LYS A 382 9.06 9.29 15.33
N LEU A 383 9.68 8.12 15.26
CA LEU A 383 9.15 6.88 15.82
C LEU A 383 9.45 6.77 17.32
N LYS A 384 10.67 7.15 17.73
CA LYS A 384 11.12 7.03 19.12
C LYS A 384 12.26 8.01 19.41
N GLU A 385 12.36 8.43 20.64
CA GLU A 385 13.47 9.18 21.20
C GLU A 385 14.19 8.31 22.23
N LEU A 386 15.52 8.20 22.09
CA LEU A 386 16.43 7.56 23.02
C LEU A 386 17.31 8.65 23.64
N LYS A 387 17.65 8.52 24.92
CA LYS A 387 18.49 9.49 25.61
C LYS A 387 19.70 8.81 26.21
N ALA A 388 20.89 9.34 25.89
CA ALA A 388 22.10 9.10 26.64
C ALA A 388 22.13 9.98 27.91
N ASP A 389 23.07 9.77 28.81
CA ASP A 389 23.13 10.45 30.11
C ASP A 389 23.52 11.96 30.02
N GLY A 390 23.18 12.63 28.90
CA GLY A 390 23.35 14.07 28.72
C GLY A 390 24.66 14.51 28.07
N SER A 391 25.51 13.57 27.63
CA SER A 391 26.74 13.86 26.86
C SER A 391 26.48 13.75 25.37
N SER A 392 27.15 14.60 24.57
CA SER A 392 27.10 14.54 23.09
C SER A 392 27.45 13.15 22.57
N ILE A 393 26.70 12.70 21.59
CA ILE A 393 26.98 11.45 20.87
C ILE A 393 28.02 11.73 19.78
N GLU A 394 29.17 11.07 19.91
CA GLU A 394 30.27 11.19 18.96
C GLU A 394 30.21 10.13 17.86
N LYS A 395 29.80 8.92 18.20
CA LYS A 395 29.65 7.80 17.23
C LYS A 395 28.33 7.10 17.40
N LEU A 396 27.71 6.78 16.27
CA LEU A 396 26.38 6.20 16.19
C LEU A 396 26.37 5.06 15.16
N ALA A 397 25.79 3.93 15.51
CA ALA A 397 25.61 2.80 14.60
C ALA A 397 24.21 2.21 14.73
N PHE A 398 23.58 1.91 13.60
CA PHE A 398 22.30 1.23 13.52
C PHE A 398 22.54 -0.25 13.23
N ALA A 399 21.90 -1.14 13.98
CA ALA A 399 22.08 -2.58 13.78
C ALA A 399 21.55 -3.02 12.40
N PRO A 400 22.24 -3.96 11.70
CA PRO A 400 21.89 -4.36 10.34
C PRO A 400 20.43 -4.88 10.18
N LYS A 401 19.83 -5.41 11.26
CA LYS A 401 18.40 -5.83 11.28
C LYS A 401 17.43 -4.72 11.70
N ALA A 402 17.88 -3.48 11.82
CA ALA A 402 17.10 -2.35 12.34
C ALA A 402 16.49 -2.59 13.73
N ASN A 403 17.06 -3.51 14.51
CA ASN A 403 16.57 -3.97 15.82
C ASN A 403 17.37 -3.45 17.02
N GLY A 404 18.28 -2.48 16.82
CA GLY A 404 19.06 -1.87 17.88
C GLY A 404 19.94 -0.73 17.44
N VAL A 405 20.35 0.05 18.43
CA VAL A 405 21.24 1.21 18.26
C VAL A 405 22.41 1.07 19.21
N VAL A 406 23.62 1.29 18.69
CA VAL A 406 24.84 1.42 19.48
C VAL A 406 25.35 2.86 19.34
N ALA A 407 25.64 3.50 20.45
CA ALA A 407 26.19 4.86 20.48
C ALA A 407 27.35 4.98 21.46
N ILE A 408 28.28 5.87 21.16
CA ILE A 408 29.39 6.24 22.06
C ILE A 408 29.31 7.73 22.29
N ASP A 409 29.28 8.11 23.54
CA ASP A 409 29.32 9.53 23.94
C ASP A 409 30.73 10.06 24.04
N LYS A 410 30.84 11.40 24.23
CA LYS A 410 32.11 12.11 24.36
C LYS A 410 32.96 11.63 25.55
N GLU A 411 32.33 11.03 26.56
CA GLU A 411 33.03 10.50 27.75
C GLU A 411 33.55 9.07 27.53
N GLY A 412 33.29 8.49 26.36
CA GLY A 412 33.66 7.11 26.01
C GLY A 412 32.76 6.06 26.63
N LYS A 413 31.56 6.43 27.02
CA LYS A 413 30.53 5.48 27.45
C LYS A 413 29.78 4.96 26.23
N MET A 414 29.73 3.63 26.11
CA MET A 414 28.97 2.93 25.07
C MET A 414 27.60 2.54 25.58
N TYR A 415 26.59 2.78 24.76
CA TYR A 415 25.20 2.42 24.99
C TYR A 415 24.74 1.44 23.94
N ASN A 416 23.95 0.45 24.33
CA ASN A 416 23.32 -0.51 23.44
C ASN A 416 21.83 -0.60 23.74
N TRP A 417 20.99 -0.03 22.85
CA TRP A 417 19.54 -0.13 22.94
C TRP A 417 19.02 -1.24 22.05
N GLY A 418 18.12 -2.05 22.60
CA GLY A 418 17.24 -2.93 21.82
C GLY A 418 16.04 -2.16 21.29
N ILE A 419 15.69 -2.39 20.04
CA ILE A 419 14.52 -1.79 19.38
C ILE A 419 13.63 -2.91 18.84
N GLU A 420 12.35 -2.85 19.19
CA GLU A 420 11.31 -3.70 18.62
C GLU A 420 10.34 -2.81 17.85
N ASN A 421 10.41 -2.86 16.52
CA ASN A 421 9.61 -2.07 15.60
C ASN A 421 9.22 -2.93 14.38
N PRO A 422 8.19 -3.79 14.50
CA PRO A 422 7.86 -4.76 13.45
C PRO A 422 7.23 -4.16 12.20
N HIS A 423 6.64 -2.94 12.28
CA HIS A 423 5.87 -2.32 11.20
C HIS A 423 6.16 -0.82 11.08
N PRO A 424 7.42 -0.42 10.87
CA PRO A 424 7.83 0.99 10.89
C PRO A 424 7.23 1.84 9.76
N GLU A 425 6.90 1.21 8.64
CA GLU A 425 6.36 1.81 7.43
C GLU A 425 4.88 2.18 7.54
N THR A 426 4.16 1.65 8.54
CA THR A 426 2.71 1.81 8.64
C THR A 426 2.28 2.83 9.68
N ASN A 427 1.39 3.71 9.27
CA ASN A 427 0.62 4.60 10.14
C ASN A 427 -0.70 4.99 9.47
N ILE A 428 -1.55 5.73 10.16
CA ILE A 428 -2.84 6.19 9.60
C ILE A 428 -2.64 7.01 8.33
N LYS A 429 -1.59 7.84 8.25
CA LYS A 429 -1.29 8.66 7.08
C LYS A 429 -0.85 7.81 5.88
N THR A 430 0.02 6.82 6.08
CA THR A 430 0.49 5.96 4.98
C THR A 430 -0.62 5.02 4.48
N LEU A 431 -1.51 4.57 5.36
CA LEU A 431 -2.62 3.68 5.00
C LEU A 431 -3.80 4.41 4.33
N PHE A 432 -4.08 5.67 4.71
CA PHE A 432 -5.27 6.39 4.24
C PHE A 432 -4.99 7.76 3.63
N GLY A 433 -3.79 8.30 3.78
CA GLY A 433 -3.36 9.59 3.24
C GLY A 433 -2.58 9.45 1.95
N LYS A 434 -2.20 10.60 1.40
CA LYS A 434 -1.23 10.69 0.31
C LYS A 434 0.18 10.64 0.86
N VAL A 435 1.04 9.86 0.23
CA VAL A 435 2.46 9.72 0.57
C VAL A 435 3.29 10.07 -0.66
N TRP A 436 4.38 10.77 -0.45
CA TRP A 436 5.32 11.06 -1.50
C TRP A 436 6.42 9.99 -1.49
N TYR A 437 6.29 9.03 -2.36
CA TYR A 437 7.25 7.95 -2.53
C TYR A 437 8.36 8.34 -3.50
N GLU A 438 9.52 7.73 -3.35
CA GLU A 438 10.62 7.83 -4.30
C GLU A 438 10.18 7.52 -5.74
N GLY A 439 10.62 8.32 -6.71
CA GLY A 439 10.23 8.18 -8.12
C GLY A 439 8.84 8.71 -8.48
N TYR A 440 8.12 9.34 -7.55
CA TYR A 440 6.83 9.99 -7.82
C TYR A 440 6.98 11.50 -7.88
N GLN A 441 6.28 12.15 -8.81
CA GLN A 441 6.33 13.62 -8.97
C GLN A 441 5.61 14.39 -7.86
N LYS A 442 4.69 13.74 -7.16
CA LYS A 442 3.84 14.36 -6.12
C LYS A 442 3.30 13.32 -5.15
N PRO A 443 2.81 13.71 -3.96
CA PRO A 443 2.15 12.79 -3.04
C PRO A 443 0.91 12.15 -3.65
N GLU A 444 0.85 10.82 -3.65
CA GLU A 444 -0.24 10.03 -4.24
C GLU A 444 -0.72 8.92 -3.29
N TYR A 445 -1.89 8.34 -3.61
CA TYR A 445 -2.38 7.13 -2.97
C TYR A 445 -1.91 5.94 -3.80
N VAL A 446 -1.04 5.12 -3.28
CA VAL A 446 -0.44 4.01 -4.02
C VAL A 446 -0.66 2.70 -3.28
N TRP A 447 -1.06 1.67 -4.01
CA TRP A 447 -1.02 0.28 -3.55
C TRP A 447 -0.08 -0.50 -4.46
N GLN A 448 1.02 -0.96 -3.90
CA GLN A 448 2.00 -1.84 -4.54
C GLN A 448 2.67 -2.66 -3.44
N SER A 449 2.29 -3.92 -3.31
CA SER A 449 2.69 -4.79 -2.19
C SER A 449 4.02 -5.49 -2.41
N THR A 450 4.44 -5.67 -3.68
CA THR A 450 5.67 -6.37 -4.07
C THR A 450 6.42 -5.60 -5.13
N GLY A 451 7.74 -5.73 -5.15
CA GLY A 451 8.67 -5.19 -6.14
C GLY A 451 9.66 -6.25 -6.62
N GLY A 452 10.48 -5.89 -7.59
CA GLY A 452 11.47 -6.77 -8.21
C GLY A 452 12.85 -6.75 -7.55
N THR A 453 13.10 -5.86 -6.59
CA THR A 453 14.39 -5.69 -5.91
C THR A 453 14.25 -5.83 -4.40
N ASP A 454 15.34 -6.19 -3.72
CA ASP A 454 15.38 -6.32 -2.26
C ASP A 454 15.24 -4.96 -1.55
N GLU A 455 15.50 -3.86 -2.25
CA GLU A 455 15.39 -2.47 -1.77
C GLU A 455 13.97 -1.90 -1.88
N PHE A 456 13.05 -2.69 -2.46
CA PHE A 456 11.67 -2.24 -2.69
C PHE A 456 10.93 -1.98 -1.38
N GLU A 457 10.35 -0.78 -1.27
CA GLU A 457 9.44 -0.43 -0.17
C GLU A 457 7.98 -0.71 -0.55
N PRO A 458 7.24 -1.54 0.22
CA PRO A 458 5.82 -1.77 -0.01
C PRO A 458 5.00 -0.50 0.18
N LYS A 459 4.13 -0.18 -0.78
CA LYS A 459 3.21 0.95 -0.75
C LYS A 459 1.80 0.44 -0.47
N LEU A 460 1.25 0.73 0.72
CA LEU A 460 0.09 0.02 1.26
C LEU A 460 -1.12 0.94 1.53
N SER A 461 -1.41 1.88 0.63
CA SER A 461 -2.59 2.74 0.77
C SER A 461 -3.90 1.97 0.51
N LEU A 462 -4.76 1.89 1.53
CA LEU A 462 -6.09 1.27 1.43
C LEU A 462 -7.14 2.15 0.73
N THR A 463 -6.86 3.45 0.57
CA THR A 463 -7.80 4.41 -0.02
C THR A 463 -8.25 4.04 -1.44
N PRO A 464 -7.35 3.72 -2.40
CA PRO A 464 -7.77 3.33 -3.75
C PRO A 464 -8.56 2.02 -3.76
N LEU A 465 -8.28 1.08 -2.85
CA LEU A 465 -9.00 -0.19 -2.74
C LEU A 465 -10.43 0.01 -2.18
N ALA A 466 -10.57 0.86 -1.17
CA ALA A 466 -11.85 1.24 -0.59
C ALA A 466 -12.72 1.97 -1.63
N PHE A 467 -12.12 2.92 -2.36
CA PHE A 467 -12.76 3.62 -3.46
C PHE A 467 -13.20 2.67 -4.58
N GLY A 468 -12.34 1.75 -5.00
CA GLY A 468 -12.64 0.76 -6.03
C GLY A 468 -13.81 -0.15 -5.64
N THR A 469 -13.89 -0.55 -4.36
CA THR A 469 -15.01 -1.32 -3.82
C THR A 469 -16.34 -0.57 -3.96
N LEU A 470 -16.37 0.72 -3.59
CA LEU A 470 -17.55 1.56 -3.75
C LEU A 470 -17.90 1.81 -5.21
N LYS A 471 -16.91 2.12 -6.04
CA LYS A 471 -17.06 2.33 -7.49
C LYS A 471 -17.71 1.12 -8.16
N GLY A 472 -17.18 -0.08 -7.91
CA GLY A 472 -17.72 -1.32 -8.47
C GLY A 472 -19.16 -1.59 -8.04
N ALA A 473 -19.46 -1.44 -6.76
CA ALA A 473 -20.80 -1.62 -6.22
C ALA A 473 -21.80 -0.60 -6.79
N LEU A 474 -21.42 0.67 -6.93
CA LEU A 474 -22.28 1.71 -7.51
C LEU A 474 -22.58 1.42 -9.00
N TYR A 475 -21.58 1.05 -9.78
CA TYR A 475 -21.81 0.73 -11.20
C TYR A 475 -22.65 -0.54 -11.38
N ALA A 476 -22.44 -1.56 -10.55
CA ALA A 476 -23.30 -2.74 -10.56
C ALA A 476 -24.77 -2.41 -10.28
N LEU A 477 -25.02 -1.55 -9.31
CA LEU A 477 -26.39 -1.13 -8.96
C LEU A 477 -27.00 -0.21 -10.00
N LEU A 478 -26.23 0.63 -10.68
CA LEU A 478 -26.71 1.47 -11.78
C LEU A 478 -27.38 0.63 -12.88
N PHE A 479 -26.84 -0.56 -13.18
CA PHE A 479 -27.42 -1.51 -14.11
C PHE A 479 -28.52 -2.37 -13.47
N ALA A 480 -28.28 -2.88 -12.26
CA ALA A 480 -29.15 -3.86 -11.64
C ALA A 480 -30.49 -3.28 -11.16
N ILE A 481 -30.51 -2.09 -10.57
CA ILE A 481 -31.73 -1.51 -9.98
C ILE A 481 -32.84 -1.28 -11.01
N PRO A 482 -32.61 -0.56 -12.13
CA PRO A 482 -33.67 -0.32 -13.12
C PRO A 482 -34.22 -1.61 -13.68
N ILE A 483 -33.34 -2.53 -14.11
CA ILE A 483 -33.75 -3.79 -14.74
C ILE A 483 -34.56 -4.64 -13.77
N SER A 484 -34.09 -4.78 -12.51
CA SER A 484 -34.75 -5.59 -11.50
C SER A 484 -36.12 -5.01 -11.10
N ILE A 485 -36.20 -3.70 -10.84
CA ILE A 485 -37.44 -3.07 -10.37
C ILE A 485 -38.50 -3.04 -11.47
N PHE A 486 -38.12 -2.61 -12.69
CA PHE A 486 -39.09 -2.65 -13.82
C PHE A 486 -39.51 -4.08 -14.20
N GLY A 487 -38.55 -5.01 -14.16
CA GLY A 487 -38.89 -6.44 -14.34
C GLY A 487 -39.85 -6.96 -13.27
N ALA A 488 -39.63 -6.64 -12.00
CA ALA A 488 -40.51 -7.01 -10.89
C ALA A 488 -41.92 -6.40 -11.03
N ILE A 489 -42.01 -5.12 -11.41
CA ILE A 489 -43.31 -4.47 -11.67
C ILE A 489 -44.03 -5.15 -12.85
N CYS A 490 -43.31 -5.42 -13.93
CA CYS A 490 -43.87 -6.09 -15.10
C CYS A 490 -44.43 -7.48 -14.75
N VAL A 491 -43.64 -8.31 -14.07
CA VAL A 491 -44.01 -9.69 -13.70
C VAL A 491 -45.11 -9.71 -12.66
N SER A 492 -45.09 -8.82 -11.64
CA SER A 492 -46.09 -8.83 -10.58
C SER A 492 -47.43 -8.22 -10.98
N GLN A 493 -47.48 -7.14 -11.81
CA GLN A 493 -48.68 -6.35 -12.08
C GLN A 493 -49.31 -6.58 -13.47
N PHE A 494 -48.50 -6.94 -14.47
CA PHE A 494 -48.96 -7.00 -15.87
C PHE A 494 -48.94 -8.40 -16.47
N MET A 495 -48.14 -9.34 -15.93
CA MET A 495 -47.94 -10.65 -16.51
C MET A 495 -49.06 -11.64 -16.12
N HIS A 496 -49.39 -12.56 -17.04
CA HIS A 496 -50.32 -13.62 -16.75
C HIS A 496 -49.73 -14.62 -15.73
N PRO A 497 -50.54 -15.17 -14.79
CA PRO A 497 -50.05 -16.06 -13.73
C PRO A 497 -49.25 -17.28 -14.24
N SER A 498 -49.63 -17.89 -15.36
CA SER A 498 -48.91 -19.02 -15.92
C SER A 498 -47.49 -18.68 -16.38
N LEU A 499 -47.31 -17.51 -16.97
CA LEU A 499 -45.98 -17.02 -17.38
C LEU A 499 -45.10 -16.61 -16.17
N ARG A 500 -45.71 -15.97 -15.17
CA ARG A 500 -45.04 -15.63 -13.93
C ARG A 500 -44.44 -16.85 -13.24
N ASN A 501 -45.23 -17.97 -13.19
CA ASN A 501 -44.77 -19.23 -12.60
C ASN A 501 -43.61 -19.89 -13.36
N THR A 502 -43.36 -19.51 -14.61
CA THR A 502 -42.21 -19.97 -15.39
C THR A 502 -41.01 -19.02 -15.28
N ILE A 503 -41.23 -17.69 -15.34
CA ILE A 503 -40.17 -16.70 -15.36
C ILE A 503 -39.51 -16.58 -13.98
N LYS A 504 -40.28 -16.62 -12.88
CA LYS A 504 -39.73 -16.49 -11.53
C LYS A 504 -38.68 -17.56 -11.22
N PRO A 505 -38.93 -18.88 -11.44
CA PRO A 505 -37.88 -19.89 -11.27
C PRO A 505 -36.69 -19.73 -12.19
N VAL A 506 -36.84 -19.25 -13.42
CA VAL A 506 -35.71 -18.99 -14.32
C VAL A 506 -34.78 -17.92 -13.76
N ILE A 507 -35.32 -16.83 -13.22
CA ILE A 507 -34.53 -15.77 -12.58
C ILE A 507 -33.90 -16.29 -11.29
N GLU A 508 -34.58 -17.12 -10.50
CA GLU A 508 -34.00 -17.73 -9.31
C GLU A 508 -32.84 -18.69 -9.64
N ILE A 509 -32.91 -19.43 -10.74
CA ILE A 509 -31.79 -20.27 -11.23
C ILE A 509 -30.59 -19.39 -11.63
N MET A 510 -30.82 -18.20 -12.21
CA MET A 510 -29.74 -17.28 -12.51
C MET A 510 -28.96 -16.86 -11.25
N ALA A 511 -29.61 -16.76 -10.09
CA ALA A 511 -28.92 -16.46 -8.82
C ALA A 511 -27.97 -17.58 -8.38
N ALA A 512 -28.13 -18.81 -8.87
CA ALA A 512 -27.29 -19.96 -8.55
C ALA A 512 -26.03 -20.06 -9.43
N LEU A 513 -25.87 -19.19 -10.44
CA LEU A 513 -24.66 -19.16 -11.27
C LEU A 513 -23.44 -18.81 -10.44
N PRO A 514 -22.33 -19.60 -10.54
CA PRO A 514 -21.09 -19.29 -9.84
C PRO A 514 -20.51 -17.95 -10.31
N SER A 515 -20.16 -17.07 -9.38
CA SER A 515 -19.59 -15.75 -9.69
C SER A 515 -18.27 -15.85 -10.46
N VAL A 516 -17.48 -16.91 -10.23
CA VAL A 516 -16.24 -17.20 -10.98
C VAL A 516 -16.53 -17.35 -12.47
N VAL A 517 -17.60 -18.11 -12.84
CA VAL A 517 -17.98 -18.32 -14.24
C VAL A 517 -18.41 -16.99 -14.88
N LEU A 518 -19.19 -16.18 -14.15
CA LEU A 518 -19.61 -14.87 -14.63
C LEU A 518 -18.41 -13.92 -14.83
N GLY A 519 -17.46 -13.93 -13.90
CA GLY A 519 -16.23 -13.15 -14.01
C GLY A 519 -15.37 -13.58 -15.21
N PHE A 520 -15.22 -14.87 -15.41
CA PHE A 520 -14.49 -15.45 -16.55
C PHE A 520 -15.14 -15.07 -17.89
N LEU A 521 -16.48 -15.25 -18.00
CA LEU A 521 -17.22 -14.85 -19.21
C LEU A 521 -17.13 -13.34 -19.44
N ALA A 522 -17.19 -12.53 -18.39
CA ALA A 522 -17.05 -11.07 -18.49
C ALA A 522 -15.66 -10.66 -19.01
N ALA A 523 -14.60 -11.28 -18.50
CA ALA A 523 -13.23 -10.94 -18.86
C ALA A 523 -12.82 -11.41 -20.26
N LEU A 524 -13.16 -12.66 -20.61
CA LEU A 524 -12.63 -13.29 -21.84
C LEU A 524 -13.59 -13.23 -23.04
N TRP A 525 -14.88 -13.07 -22.78
CA TRP A 525 -15.87 -13.06 -23.84
C TRP A 525 -16.54 -11.69 -23.99
N LEU A 526 -17.07 -11.13 -22.90
CA LEU A 526 -17.83 -9.89 -22.94
C LEU A 526 -16.94 -8.66 -23.19
N ALA A 527 -15.80 -8.56 -22.50
CA ALA A 527 -14.91 -7.42 -22.60
C ALA A 527 -14.36 -7.20 -24.03
N PRO A 528 -13.82 -8.22 -24.73
CA PRO A 528 -13.37 -8.07 -26.11
C PRO A 528 -14.49 -7.75 -27.10
N ILE A 529 -15.71 -8.22 -26.84
CA ILE A 529 -16.88 -7.91 -27.70
C ILE A 529 -17.28 -6.44 -27.52
N ILE A 530 -17.46 -6.00 -26.25
CA ILE A 530 -17.90 -4.63 -25.96
C ILE A 530 -16.87 -3.62 -26.46
N GLU A 531 -15.58 -3.91 -26.31
CA GLU A 531 -14.50 -3.09 -26.86
C GLU A 531 -14.67 -2.78 -28.35
N LYS A 532 -15.10 -3.76 -29.14
CA LYS A 532 -15.31 -3.59 -30.59
C LYS A 532 -16.60 -2.84 -30.94
N ILE A 533 -17.55 -2.77 -30.01
CA ILE A 533 -18.90 -2.25 -30.28
C ILE A 533 -19.29 -1.10 -29.34
N ILE A 534 -18.33 -0.39 -28.75
CA ILE A 534 -18.62 0.71 -27.82
C ILE A 534 -19.59 1.76 -28.39
N PRO A 535 -19.44 2.26 -29.64
CA PRO A 535 -20.42 3.16 -30.23
C PRO A 535 -21.82 2.56 -30.28
N ALA A 536 -21.94 1.26 -30.62
CA ALA A 536 -23.22 0.57 -30.62
C ALA A 536 -23.84 0.45 -29.23
N VAL A 537 -23.05 0.19 -28.19
CA VAL A 537 -23.52 0.09 -26.79
C VAL A 537 -24.23 1.37 -26.35
N PHE A 538 -23.71 2.54 -26.72
CA PHE A 538 -24.32 3.83 -26.41
C PHE A 538 -25.54 4.15 -27.30
N THR A 539 -25.59 3.61 -28.50
CA THR A 539 -26.73 3.85 -29.44
C THR A 539 -27.89 2.90 -29.20
N VAL A 540 -27.67 1.69 -28.67
CA VAL A 540 -28.76 0.70 -28.38
C VAL A 540 -29.91 1.31 -27.58
N PRO A 541 -29.73 2.02 -26.45
CA PRO A 541 -30.84 2.62 -25.70
C PRO A 541 -31.64 3.62 -26.51
N ILE A 542 -30.99 4.40 -27.37
CA ILE A 542 -31.61 5.43 -28.22
C ILE A 542 -32.44 4.75 -29.30
N VAL A 543 -31.84 3.82 -30.06
CA VAL A 543 -32.51 3.09 -31.16
C VAL A 543 -33.68 2.25 -30.61
N LEU A 544 -33.50 1.58 -29.45
CA LEU A 544 -34.53 0.82 -28.78
C LEU A 544 -35.73 1.70 -28.40
N THR A 545 -35.47 2.90 -27.86
CA THR A 545 -36.54 3.86 -27.54
C THR A 545 -37.31 4.27 -28.79
N ILE A 546 -36.60 4.62 -29.84
CA ILE A 546 -37.20 5.05 -31.13
C ILE A 546 -38.03 3.90 -31.71
N PHE A 547 -37.51 2.66 -31.79
CA PHE A 547 -38.18 1.55 -32.36
C PHE A 547 -39.36 1.09 -31.51
N THR A 548 -39.29 1.21 -30.19
CA THR A 548 -40.44 0.96 -29.31
C THR A 548 -41.56 1.95 -29.56
N LEU A 549 -41.24 3.28 -29.69
CA LEU A 549 -42.25 4.27 -30.04
C LEU A 549 -42.86 4.02 -31.40
N ILE A 550 -42.07 3.68 -32.42
CA ILE A 550 -42.54 3.31 -33.76
C ILE A 550 -43.45 2.05 -33.68
N SER A 551 -43.05 1.04 -32.91
CA SER A 551 -43.83 -0.18 -32.72
C SER A 551 -45.18 0.11 -32.08
N VAL A 552 -45.22 0.94 -31.02
CA VAL A 552 -46.47 1.40 -30.39
C VAL A 552 -47.36 2.18 -31.36
N PHE A 553 -46.76 3.04 -32.17
CA PHE A 553 -47.44 3.80 -33.21
C PHE A 553 -48.04 2.88 -34.28
N ILE A 554 -47.28 1.93 -34.81
CA ILE A 554 -47.76 0.91 -35.76
C ILE A 554 -48.89 0.08 -35.15
N TRP A 555 -48.73 -0.37 -33.85
CA TRP A 555 -49.74 -1.12 -33.16
C TRP A 555 -51.07 -0.35 -33.03
N HIS A 556 -51.04 0.99 -32.97
CA HIS A 556 -52.27 1.81 -32.95
C HIS A 556 -53.13 1.60 -34.21
N TYR A 557 -52.53 1.48 -35.37
CA TYR A 557 -53.22 1.33 -36.65
C TYR A 557 -53.59 -0.11 -37.00
N VAL A 558 -53.14 -1.13 -36.27
CA VAL A 558 -53.51 -2.53 -36.51
C VAL A 558 -55.02 -2.72 -36.33
N PRO A 559 -55.72 -3.37 -37.29
CA PRO A 559 -57.20 -3.64 -37.24
C PRO A 559 -57.59 -4.42 -36.00
N ARG A 560 -58.74 -4.09 -35.43
CA ARG A 560 -59.29 -4.73 -34.22
C ARG A 560 -59.42 -6.26 -34.36
N GLY A 561 -59.68 -6.78 -35.54
CA GLY A 561 -59.75 -8.23 -35.79
C GLY A 561 -58.44 -8.97 -35.59
N ILE A 562 -57.30 -8.34 -35.84
CA ILE A 562 -55.98 -8.90 -35.59
C ILE A 562 -55.62 -8.75 -34.11
N LYS A 563 -55.87 -7.58 -33.50
CA LYS A 563 -55.65 -7.34 -32.06
C LYS A 563 -56.42 -8.37 -31.19
N GLY A 564 -57.65 -8.74 -31.58
CA GLY A 564 -58.47 -9.70 -30.82
C GLY A 564 -57.97 -11.15 -30.82
N ARG A 565 -57.01 -11.50 -31.70
CA ARG A 565 -56.38 -12.83 -31.72
C ARG A 565 -55.27 -12.99 -30.68
N PHE A 566 -54.73 -11.87 -30.18
CA PHE A 566 -53.71 -11.91 -29.15
C PHE A 566 -54.34 -11.96 -27.76
N LYS A 567 -53.92 -12.94 -26.91
CA LYS A 567 -54.35 -13.01 -25.53
C LYS A 567 -53.79 -11.84 -24.76
N ILE A 568 -54.52 -11.29 -23.80
CA ILE A 568 -54.07 -10.19 -22.92
C ILE A 568 -52.74 -10.59 -22.26
N GLY A 569 -51.71 -9.79 -22.48
CA GLY A 569 -50.33 -10.03 -21.95
C GLY A 569 -49.39 -10.72 -22.95
N SER A 570 -49.84 -11.28 -24.07
CA SER A 570 -48.98 -11.79 -25.13
C SER A 570 -48.37 -10.68 -26.00
N GLU A 571 -48.89 -9.47 -25.88
CA GLU A 571 -48.36 -8.22 -26.51
C GLU A 571 -46.90 -7.97 -26.16
N LEU A 572 -46.46 -8.40 -24.97
CA LEU A 572 -45.05 -8.32 -24.54
C LEU A 572 -44.11 -9.12 -25.44
N PHE A 573 -44.56 -10.23 -26.05
CA PHE A 573 -43.75 -10.99 -26.99
C PHE A 573 -43.53 -10.27 -28.31
N LEU A 574 -44.36 -9.28 -28.65
CA LEU A 574 -44.15 -8.42 -29.82
C LEU A 574 -42.98 -7.45 -29.66
N LEU A 575 -42.56 -7.17 -28.41
CA LEU A 575 -41.38 -6.37 -28.15
C LEU A 575 -40.08 -7.12 -28.42
N LEU A 576 -40.07 -8.46 -28.35
CA LEU A 576 -38.91 -9.29 -28.65
C LEU A 576 -38.27 -9.01 -30.02
N PRO A 577 -39.02 -9.06 -31.13
CA PRO A 577 -38.53 -8.66 -32.45
C PRO A 577 -38.03 -7.23 -32.51
N VAL A 578 -38.66 -6.29 -31.78
CA VAL A 578 -38.27 -4.88 -31.70
C VAL A 578 -36.92 -4.75 -31.02
N ILE A 579 -36.70 -5.45 -29.91
CA ILE A 579 -35.42 -5.46 -29.19
C ILE A 579 -34.31 -6.03 -30.08
N ILE A 580 -34.55 -7.19 -30.71
CA ILE A 580 -33.58 -7.82 -31.60
C ILE A 580 -33.23 -6.91 -32.77
N LEU A 581 -34.23 -6.31 -33.42
CA LEU A 581 -34.01 -5.38 -34.52
C LEU A 581 -33.25 -4.14 -34.09
N SER A 582 -33.55 -3.60 -32.90
CA SER A 582 -32.83 -2.44 -32.34
C SER A 582 -31.35 -2.76 -32.13
N ILE A 583 -31.03 -3.93 -31.59
CA ILE A 583 -29.65 -4.37 -31.40
C ILE A 583 -28.95 -4.54 -32.75
N LEU A 584 -29.58 -5.21 -33.73
CA LEU A 584 -29.00 -5.42 -35.05
C LEU A 584 -28.73 -4.09 -35.80
N VAL A 585 -29.66 -3.14 -35.70
CA VAL A 585 -29.50 -1.80 -36.33
C VAL A 585 -28.38 -1.03 -35.61
N SER A 586 -28.28 -1.10 -34.27
CA SER A 586 -27.20 -0.44 -33.55
C SER A 586 -25.81 -1.03 -33.88
N LEU A 587 -25.73 -2.35 -34.02
CA LEU A 587 -24.50 -3.02 -34.46
C LEU A 587 -24.13 -2.64 -35.90
N TRP A 588 -25.12 -2.52 -36.80
CA TRP A 588 -24.89 -2.05 -38.16
C TRP A 588 -24.44 -0.60 -38.21
N LEU A 589 -24.95 0.26 -37.31
CA LEU A 589 -24.55 1.66 -37.18
C LEU A 589 -23.19 1.86 -36.48
N ASN A 590 -22.59 0.84 -35.89
CA ASN A 590 -21.35 0.97 -35.12
C ASN A 590 -20.24 1.64 -35.92
N GLN A 591 -19.86 1.06 -37.05
CA GLN A 591 -18.79 1.58 -37.91
C GLN A 591 -19.10 2.97 -38.52
N PRO A 592 -20.30 3.24 -39.05
CA PRO A 592 -20.68 4.56 -39.50
C PRO A 592 -20.57 5.65 -38.44
N ILE A 593 -20.98 5.36 -37.20
CA ILE A 593 -20.91 6.29 -36.09
C ILE A 593 -19.46 6.50 -35.66
N GLU A 594 -18.66 5.43 -35.58
CA GLU A 594 -17.24 5.51 -35.24
C GLU A 594 -16.48 6.41 -36.23
N ASN A 595 -16.70 6.23 -37.54
CA ASN A 595 -16.08 7.06 -38.55
C ASN A 595 -16.58 8.51 -38.53
N ALA A 596 -17.87 8.74 -38.27
CA ALA A 596 -18.45 10.08 -38.34
C ALA A 596 -18.19 10.92 -37.09
N MET A 597 -18.20 10.31 -35.90
CA MET A 597 -18.10 11.00 -34.61
C MET A 597 -16.72 10.90 -33.98
N PHE A 598 -15.98 9.82 -34.22
CA PHE A 598 -14.74 9.51 -33.54
C PHE A 598 -13.52 9.42 -34.48
N GLY A 599 -13.68 9.80 -35.75
CA GLY A 599 -12.58 9.83 -36.72
C GLY A 599 -12.03 8.44 -37.11
N GLY A 600 -12.77 7.35 -36.77
CA GLY A 600 -12.40 5.96 -37.08
C GLY A 600 -11.72 5.20 -35.96
N ASP A 601 -11.32 5.85 -34.86
CA ASP A 601 -10.82 5.25 -33.64
C ASP A 601 -11.36 5.98 -32.40
N TYR A 602 -12.34 5.38 -31.73
CA TYR A 602 -12.95 5.97 -30.54
C TYR A 602 -11.98 6.02 -29.35
N LYS A 603 -10.96 5.11 -29.26
CA LYS A 603 -10.00 5.09 -28.16
C LYS A 603 -9.06 6.30 -28.24
N GLU A 604 -8.54 6.57 -29.43
CA GLU A 604 -7.70 7.72 -29.68
C GLU A 604 -8.48 9.02 -29.45
N TRP A 605 -9.74 9.06 -29.89
CA TRP A 605 -10.62 10.19 -29.63
C TRP A 605 -10.89 10.41 -28.14
N PHE A 606 -11.15 9.34 -27.36
CA PHE A 606 -11.32 9.45 -25.91
C PHE A 606 -10.06 9.99 -25.24
N TYR A 607 -8.89 9.52 -25.66
CA TYR A 607 -7.62 9.98 -25.11
C TYR A 607 -7.32 11.44 -25.46
N THR A 608 -7.45 11.81 -26.73
CA THR A 608 -7.05 13.15 -27.21
C THR A 608 -8.07 14.25 -26.85
N VAL A 609 -9.37 13.95 -26.88
CA VAL A 609 -10.44 14.95 -26.67
C VAL A 609 -10.93 14.99 -25.24
N LEU A 610 -11.08 13.84 -24.60
CA LEU A 610 -11.62 13.73 -23.23
C LEU A 610 -10.53 13.47 -22.17
N GLY A 611 -9.29 13.15 -22.56
CA GLY A 611 -8.25 12.75 -21.64
C GLY A 611 -8.54 11.42 -20.93
N LEU A 612 -9.41 10.58 -21.51
CA LEU A 612 -9.85 9.31 -20.93
C LEU A 612 -9.15 8.12 -21.58
N GLN A 613 -8.43 7.36 -20.80
CA GLN A 613 -7.87 6.08 -21.24
C GLN A 613 -8.96 4.99 -21.26
N TYR A 614 -8.96 4.14 -22.27
CA TYR A 614 -9.86 2.99 -22.37
C TYR A 614 -9.12 1.69 -22.11
N ASP A 615 -9.40 1.07 -20.98
CA ASP A 615 -8.94 -0.28 -20.66
C ASP A 615 -9.95 -1.33 -21.11
N GLN A 616 -9.51 -2.45 -21.68
CA GLN A 616 -10.40 -3.53 -22.10
C GLN A 616 -11.19 -4.10 -20.93
N ARG A 617 -10.51 -4.30 -19.76
CA ARG A 617 -11.10 -4.76 -18.51
C ARG A 617 -11.39 -3.58 -17.61
N ASN A 618 -12.55 -3.00 -17.75
CA ASN A 618 -12.91 -1.72 -17.15
C ASN A 618 -14.15 -1.80 -16.24
N SER A 619 -14.46 -0.69 -15.61
CA SER A 619 -15.56 -0.57 -14.67
C SER A 619 -16.94 -0.78 -15.32
N LEU A 620 -17.10 -0.48 -16.62
CA LEU A 620 -18.34 -0.72 -17.36
C LEU A 620 -18.64 -2.23 -17.45
N ILE A 621 -17.63 -3.02 -17.83
CA ILE A 621 -17.74 -4.50 -17.96
C ILE A 621 -18.06 -5.13 -16.62
N VAL A 622 -17.32 -4.72 -15.58
CA VAL A 622 -17.53 -5.23 -14.23
C VAL A 622 -18.89 -4.83 -13.69
N GLY A 623 -19.29 -3.56 -13.86
CA GLY A 623 -20.61 -3.07 -13.46
C GLY A 623 -21.74 -3.87 -14.10
N PHE A 624 -21.61 -4.19 -15.39
CA PHE A 624 -22.57 -5.03 -16.09
C PHE A 624 -22.59 -6.47 -15.55
N ALA A 625 -21.43 -7.12 -15.42
CA ALA A 625 -21.32 -8.51 -14.94
C ALA A 625 -21.79 -8.68 -13.48
N MET A 626 -21.35 -7.78 -12.60
CA MET A 626 -21.81 -7.75 -11.21
C MET A 626 -23.30 -7.39 -11.13
N GLY A 627 -23.75 -6.43 -11.94
CA GLY A 627 -25.17 -6.10 -12.06
C GLY A 627 -26.00 -7.32 -12.39
N PHE A 628 -25.59 -8.11 -13.39
CA PHE A 628 -26.25 -9.36 -13.78
C PHE A 628 -26.31 -10.37 -12.63
N ALA A 629 -25.27 -10.50 -11.81
CA ALA A 629 -25.25 -11.36 -10.64
C ALA A 629 -26.18 -10.89 -9.50
N VAL A 630 -26.44 -9.57 -9.41
CA VAL A 630 -27.25 -8.95 -8.34
C VAL A 630 -28.73 -8.82 -8.73
N ILE A 631 -29.05 -8.75 -10.05
CA ILE A 631 -30.41 -8.64 -10.58
C ILE A 631 -31.37 -9.66 -9.95
N PRO A 632 -31.09 -10.98 -9.88
CA PRO A 632 -32.05 -11.96 -9.38
C PRO A 632 -32.49 -11.69 -7.94
N ILE A 633 -31.56 -11.22 -7.07
CA ILE A 633 -31.85 -10.94 -5.67
C ILE A 633 -32.76 -9.73 -5.54
N ILE A 634 -32.40 -8.62 -6.21
CA ILE A 634 -33.20 -7.40 -6.18
C ILE A 634 -34.58 -7.67 -6.80
N PHE A 635 -34.61 -8.40 -7.91
CA PHE A 635 -35.87 -8.76 -8.59
C PHE A 635 -36.80 -9.59 -7.70
N THR A 636 -36.30 -10.68 -7.13
CA THR A 636 -37.14 -11.63 -6.36
C THR A 636 -37.75 -10.94 -5.14
N ILE A 637 -36.91 -10.21 -4.36
CA ILE A 637 -37.42 -9.53 -3.16
C ILE A 637 -38.35 -8.36 -3.52
N SER A 638 -38.07 -7.63 -4.61
CA SER A 638 -38.98 -6.58 -5.11
C SER A 638 -40.28 -7.10 -5.61
N GLU A 639 -40.27 -8.23 -6.34
CA GLU A 639 -41.45 -8.92 -6.85
C GLU A 639 -42.31 -9.43 -5.70
N ASP A 640 -41.73 -10.04 -4.66
CA ASP A 640 -42.41 -10.48 -3.46
C ASP A 640 -43.04 -9.29 -2.71
N ALA A 641 -42.36 -8.17 -2.59
CA ALA A 641 -42.86 -6.96 -1.99
C ALA A 641 -44.05 -6.36 -2.75
N LEU A 642 -43.97 -6.30 -4.07
CA LEU A 642 -45.05 -5.81 -4.93
C LEU A 642 -46.29 -6.76 -4.92
N SER A 643 -46.06 -8.06 -4.85
CA SER A 643 -47.11 -9.06 -4.82
C SER A 643 -47.83 -9.19 -3.47
N SER A 644 -47.13 -8.79 -2.38
CA SER A 644 -47.66 -8.79 -1.02
C SER A 644 -48.60 -7.62 -0.73
N VAL A 645 -48.71 -6.64 -1.63
CA VAL A 645 -49.64 -5.51 -1.47
C VAL A 645 -51.07 -6.00 -1.40
N PRO A 646 -51.88 -5.58 -0.40
CA PRO A 646 -53.25 -6.06 -0.21
C PRO A 646 -54.14 -5.83 -1.44
N LYS A 647 -54.83 -6.88 -1.89
CA LYS A 647 -55.67 -6.86 -3.12
C LYS A 647 -56.80 -5.83 -3.04
N HIS A 648 -57.28 -5.48 -1.85
CA HIS A 648 -58.35 -4.49 -1.71
C HIS A 648 -57.88 -3.06 -2.10
N LEU A 649 -56.59 -2.71 -1.94
CA LEU A 649 -56.06 -1.44 -2.38
C LEU A 649 -56.02 -1.34 -3.91
N THR A 650 -55.58 -2.41 -4.56
CA THR A 650 -55.57 -2.48 -6.04
C THR A 650 -56.97 -2.49 -6.63
N ALA A 651 -57.90 -3.29 -6.04
CA ALA A 651 -59.30 -3.34 -6.44
C ALA A 651 -60.01 -1.99 -6.24
N GLY A 652 -59.77 -1.32 -5.11
CA GLY A 652 -60.33 -0.01 -4.85
C GLY A 652 -59.86 1.07 -5.84
N SER A 653 -58.57 1.09 -6.18
CA SER A 653 -58.02 1.99 -7.20
C SER A 653 -58.65 1.76 -8.58
N LEU A 654 -58.79 0.49 -9.03
CA LEU A 654 -59.42 0.15 -10.27
C LEU A 654 -60.91 0.49 -10.30
N ALA A 655 -61.65 0.31 -9.17
CA ALA A 655 -63.05 0.67 -9.03
C ALA A 655 -63.30 2.18 -9.15
N LEU A 656 -62.32 3.01 -8.75
CA LEU A 656 -62.33 4.45 -8.93
C LEU A 656 -61.95 4.91 -10.36
N GLY A 657 -61.76 3.99 -11.30
CA GLY A 657 -61.50 4.29 -12.70
C GLY A 657 -60.03 4.42 -13.07
N ALA A 658 -59.09 4.16 -12.15
CA ALA A 658 -57.68 4.13 -12.47
C ALA A 658 -57.33 2.96 -13.43
N ASN A 659 -56.44 3.19 -14.39
CA ASN A 659 -55.92 2.11 -15.20
C ASN A 659 -54.86 1.27 -14.46
N ARG A 660 -54.48 0.13 -14.99
CA ARG A 660 -53.49 -0.78 -14.37
C ARG A 660 -52.15 -0.07 -14.10
N TRP A 661 -51.68 0.77 -15.01
CA TRP A 661 -50.44 1.50 -14.88
C TRP A 661 -50.51 2.55 -13.72
N GLN A 662 -51.61 3.29 -13.69
CA GLN A 662 -51.83 4.27 -12.62
C GLN A 662 -51.92 3.57 -11.24
N THR A 663 -52.59 2.46 -11.15
CA THR A 663 -52.69 1.63 -9.93
C THR A 663 -51.33 1.10 -9.53
N ALA A 664 -50.53 0.56 -10.49
CA ALA A 664 -49.18 0.07 -10.22
C ALA A 664 -48.24 1.20 -9.70
N MET A 665 -48.22 2.36 -10.34
CA MET A 665 -47.29 3.44 -10.02
C MET A 665 -47.72 4.29 -8.82
N ARG A 666 -49.03 4.50 -8.59
CA ARG A 666 -49.52 5.40 -7.56
C ARG A 666 -50.01 4.70 -6.27
N VAL A 667 -50.29 3.41 -6.32
CA VAL A 667 -50.77 2.64 -5.18
C VAL A 667 -49.79 1.52 -4.82
N VAL A 668 -49.51 0.61 -5.75
CA VAL A 668 -48.70 -0.58 -5.45
C VAL A 668 -47.24 -0.23 -5.16
N LEU A 669 -46.60 0.54 -6.03
CA LEU A 669 -45.19 0.90 -5.89
C LEU A 669 -44.87 1.70 -4.59
N PRO A 670 -45.64 2.73 -4.20
CA PRO A 670 -45.42 3.42 -2.93
C PRO A 670 -45.66 2.50 -1.73
N THR A 671 -46.66 1.63 -1.76
CA THR A 671 -46.95 0.68 -0.66
C THR A 671 -45.85 -0.37 -0.53
N ALA A 672 -45.28 -0.86 -1.65
CA ALA A 672 -44.19 -1.83 -1.68
C ALA A 672 -42.78 -1.18 -1.46
N SER A 673 -42.66 0.15 -1.46
CA SER A 673 -41.36 0.82 -1.44
C SER A 673 -40.42 0.42 -0.30
N PRO A 674 -40.88 0.12 0.94
CA PRO A 674 -39.99 -0.37 1.99
C PRO A 674 -39.34 -1.72 1.65
N GLY A 675 -40.10 -2.61 0.99
CA GLY A 675 -39.60 -3.91 0.53
C GLY A 675 -38.62 -3.78 -0.63
N ILE A 676 -38.93 -2.93 -1.61
CA ILE A 676 -38.05 -2.63 -2.75
C ILE A 676 -36.73 -2.00 -2.27
N PHE A 677 -36.80 -1.06 -1.34
CA PHE A 677 -35.60 -0.46 -0.74
C PHE A 677 -34.74 -1.52 -0.04
N SER A 678 -35.38 -2.43 0.72
CA SER A 678 -34.67 -3.55 1.34
C SER A 678 -33.98 -4.44 0.31
N ALA A 679 -34.64 -4.74 -0.83
CA ALA A 679 -34.09 -5.50 -1.92
C ALA A 679 -32.83 -4.86 -2.51
N VAL A 680 -32.86 -3.56 -2.77
CA VAL A 680 -31.72 -2.79 -3.27
C VAL A 680 -30.56 -2.82 -2.29
N MET A 681 -30.81 -2.66 -0.98
CA MET A 681 -29.77 -2.68 0.03
C MET A 681 -29.12 -4.05 0.21
N ILE A 682 -29.90 -5.13 0.11
CA ILE A 682 -29.35 -6.50 0.11
C ILE A 682 -28.48 -6.71 -1.13
N GLY A 683 -28.93 -6.23 -2.29
CA GLY A 683 -28.14 -6.22 -3.52
C GLY A 683 -26.83 -5.44 -3.40
N LEU A 684 -26.86 -4.26 -2.76
CA LEU A 684 -25.67 -3.45 -2.49
C LEU A 684 -24.69 -4.18 -1.58
N GLY A 685 -25.19 -4.79 -0.50
CA GLY A 685 -24.34 -5.57 0.42
C GLY A 685 -23.62 -6.72 -0.29
N ARG A 686 -24.32 -7.41 -1.22
CA ARG A 686 -23.70 -8.44 -2.06
C ARG A 686 -22.66 -7.85 -3.02
N ALA A 687 -22.96 -6.74 -3.69
CA ALA A 687 -22.05 -6.11 -4.64
C ALA A 687 -20.74 -5.64 -3.97
N ILE A 688 -20.80 -5.11 -2.75
CA ILE A 688 -19.60 -4.69 -1.97
C ILE A 688 -18.72 -5.89 -1.63
N GLY A 689 -19.31 -7.03 -1.31
CA GLY A 689 -18.60 -8.27 -0.98
C GLY A 689 -18.18 -9.11 -2.18
N GLU A 690 -18.53 -8.70 -3.43
CA GLU A 690 -18.20 -9.50 -4.61
C GLU A 690 -16.69 -9.50 -4.85
N THR A 691 -16.14 -10.71 -4.95
CA THR A 691 -14.70 -10.93 -5.07
C THR A 691 -14.30 -11.41 -6.46
N MET A 692 -14.94 -12.48 -6.92
CA MET A 692 -14.44 -13.21 -8.09
C MET A 692 -14.76 -12.52 -9.43
N ILE A 693 -15.92 -11.86 -9.54
CA ILE A 693 -16.24 -11.08 -10.75
C ILE A 693 -15.28 -9.90 -10.86
N VAL A 694 -15.05 -9.20 -9.74
CA VAL A 694 -14.10 -8.08 -9.71
C VAL A 694 -12.70 -8.55 -10.07
N LEU A 695 -12.20 -9.59 -9.40
CA LEU A 695 -10.86 -10.13 -9.63
C LEU A 695 -10.60 -10.47 -11.09
N MET A 696 -11.56 -11.11 -11.75
CA MET A 696 -11.39 -11.60 -13.12
C MET A 696 -11.63 -10.53 -14.19
N ALA A 697 -12.56 -9.62 -13.97
CA ALA A 697 -13.07 -8.71 -14.99
C ALA A 697 -12.56 -7.25 -14.89
N THR A 698 -11.87 -6.85 -13.79
CA THR A 698 -11.16 -5.56 -13.74
C THR A 698 -9.70 -5.75 -14.10
N GLY A 699 -9.00 -4.76 -14.55
CA GLY A 699 -7.54 -4.79 -14.69
C GLY A 699 -6.76 -4.85 -13.36
N ASN A 700 -7.45 -4.95 -12.21
CA ASN A 700 -6.88 -4.90 -10.85
C ASN A 700 -5.96 -3.68 -10.58
N THR A 701 -6.24 -2.56 -11.22
CA THR A 701 -5.45 -1.33 -11.13
C THR A 701 -5.96 -0.49 -9.95
N PRO A 702 -5.14 -0.19 -8.93
CA PRO A 702 -5.57 0.57 -7.74
C PRO A 702 -5.60 2.08 -8.01
N ILE A 703 -6.50 2.54 -8.88
CA ILE A 703 -6.62 3.93 -9.32
C ILE A 703 -7.82 4.62 -8.65
N LEU A 704 -7.64 5.90 -8.27
CA LEU A 704 -8.71 6.79 -7.78
C LEU A 704 -9.29 7.59 -8.94
N ASP A 705 -10.14 6.97 -9.74
CA ASP A 705 -10.81 7.61 -10.87
C ASP A 705 -12.24 7.10 -11.03
N TRP A 706 -13.18 8.00 -11.32
CA TRP A 706 -14.59 7.69 -11.61
C TRP A 706 -14.84 7.26 -13.05
N SER A 707 -13.84 7.23 -13.92
CA SER A 707 -14.03 6.80 -15.30
C SER A 707 -14.64 5.39 -15.36
N LEU A 708 -15.63 5.23 -16.24
CA LEU A 708 -16.22 3.92 -16.58
C LEU A 708 -15.25 3.03 -17.36
N PHE A 709 -14.27 3.64 -18.01
CA PHE A 709 -13.38 2.99 -18.96
C PHE A 709 -12.08 2.52 -18.33
N ASN A 710 -11.80 2.88 -17.06
CA ASN A 710 -10.65 2.39 -16.32
C ASN A 710 -11.03 1.22 -15.43
N GLY A 711 -10.06 0.34 -15.19
CA GLY A 711 -10.15 -0.70 -14.19
C GLY A 711 -10.20 -0.12 -12.76
N PHE A 712 -10.34 -1.00 -11.78
CA PHE A 712 -10.20 -0.67 -10.37
C PHE A 712 -9.78 -1.93 -9.59
N ARG A 713 -9.30 -1.74 -8.37
CA ARG A 713 -9.00 -2.82 -7.45
C ARG A 713 -9.90 -2.71 -6.21
N ALA A 714 -10.55 -3.80 -5.82
CA ALA A 714 -11.43 -3.81 -4.66
C ALA A 714 -10.75 -4.47 -3.46
N LEU A 715 -11.17 -4.10 -2.23
CA LEU A 715 -10.66 -4.70 -0.98
C LEU A 715 -10.77 -6.23 -0.97
N SER A 716 -11.94 -6.77 -1.35
CA SER A 716 -12.18 -8.22 -1.38
C SER A 716 -11.28 -8.96 -2.37
N ALA A 717 -11.13 -8.40 -3.58
CA ALA A 717 -10.26 -8.96 -4.63
C ALA A 717 -8.79 -8.90 -4.22
N ASN A 718 -8.35 -7.80 -3.60
CA ASN A 718 -7.00 -7.63 -3.11
C ASN A 718 -6.63 -8.67 -2.04
N ILE A 719 -7.50 -8.86 -1.05
CA ILE A 719 -7.32 -9.87 0.01
C ILE A 719 -7.18 -11.28 -0.61
N ALA A 720 -8.04 -11.61 -1.58
CA ALA A 720 -8.02 -12.94 -2.20
C ALA A 720 -6.73 -13.24 -2.98
N VAL A 721 -6.13 -12.22 -3.60
CA VAL A 721 -4.89 -12.36 -4.38
C VAL A 721 -3.66 -12.40 -3.49
N GLU A 722 -3.57 -11.50 -2.51
CA GLU A 722 -2.31 -11.25 -1.81
C GLU A 722 -2.15 -12.02 -0.49
N ILE A 723 -3.25 -12.46 0.15
CA ILE A 723 -3.16 -13.16 1.43
C ILE A 723 -2.38 -14.49 1.36
N PRO A 724 -2.50 -15.29 0.26
CA PRO A 724 -1.74 -16.54 0.15
C PRO A 724 -0.22 -16.34 0.04
N GLU A 725 0.22 -15.18 -0.42
CA GLU A 725 1.64 -14.84 -0.61
C GLU A 725 2.22 -14.02 0.54
N ALA A 726 1.36 -13.47 1.42
CA ALA A 726 1.78 -12.63 2.52
C ALA A 726 2.38 -13.46 3.67
N PRO A 727 3.62 -13.16 4.12
CA PRO A 727 4.22 -13.84 5.27
C PRO A 727 3.40 -13.63 6.55
N ASN A 728 3.15 -14.71 7.30
CA ASN A 728 2.41 -14.63 8.55
C ASN A 728 3.03 -13.63 9.53
N GLY A 729 2.21 -12.72 10.06
CA GLY A 729 2.64 -11.69 10.99
C GLY A 729 3.42 -10.53 10.36
N GLY A 730 3.70 -10.56 9.06
CA GLY A 730 4.32 -9.47 8.31
C GLY A 730 3.37 -8.29 8.11
N THR A 731 3.90 -7.15 7.68
CA THR A 731 3.13 -5.91 7.49
C THR A 731 2.01 -6.08 6.47
N LEU A 732 2.31 -6.65 5.30
CA LEU A 732 1.31 -6.92 4.26
C LEU A 732 0.17 -7.78 4.81
N TYR A 733 0.49 -8.89 5.50
CA TYR A 733 -0.49 -9.78 6.12
C TYR A 733 -1.46 -9.00 7.03
N ARG A 734 -0.92 -8.18 7.94
CA ARG A 734 -1.73 -7.39 8.88
C ARG A 734 -2.55 -6.29 8.21
N VAL A 735 -2.01 -5.65 7.17
CA VAL A 735 -2.74 -4.65 6.37
C VAL A 735 -3.88 -5.31 5.59
N LEU A 736 -3.73 -6.54 5.11
CA LEU A 736 -4.83 -7.29 4.48
C LEU A 736 -5.94 -7.65 5.49
N PHE A 737 -5.58 -7.94 6.76
CA PHE A 737 -6.58 -8.07 7.83
C PHE A 737 -7.27 -6.73 8.15
N LEU A 738 -6.53 -5.62 8.12
CA LEU A 738 -7.13 -4.29 8.23
C LEU A 738 -8.08 -3.98 7.07
N ALA A 739 -7.73 -4.39 5.84
CA ALA A 739 -8.61 -4.29 4.68
C ALA A 739 -9.91 -5.11 4.87
N ALA A 740 -9.80 -6.32 5.45
CA ALA A 740 -10.96 -7.14 5.78
C ALA A 740 -11.83 -6.48 6.87
N LEU A 741 -11.21 -5.89 7.89
CA LEU A 741 -11.90 -5.13 8.93
C LEU A 741 -12.63 -3.91 8.35
N LEU A 742 -11.99 -3.18 7.44
CA LEU A 742 -12.58 -2.04 6.73
C LEU A 742 -13.79 -2.46 5.89
N LEU A 743 -13.68 -3.58 5.16
CA LEU A 743 -14.78 -4.16 4.39
C LEU A 743 -15.96 -4.56 5.30
N PHE A 744 -15.68 -5.15 6.46
CA PHE A 744 -16.69 -5.45 7.47
C PHE A 744 -17.40 -4.17 7.96
N PHE A 745 -16.65 -3.12 8.30
CA PHE A 745 -17.24 -1.85 8.72
C PHE A 745 -18.07 -1.20 7.63
N PHE A 746 -17.64 -1.24 6.36
CA PHE A 746 -18.44 -0.73 5.24
C PHE A 746 -19.78 -1.47 5.13
N THR A 747 -19.76 -2.79 5.14
CA THR A 747 -20.98 -3.58 5.06
C THR A 747 -21.89 -3.39 6.28
N PHE A 748 -21.33 -3.32 7.48
CA PHE A 748 -22.05 -3.06 8.72
C PHE A 748 -22.71 -1.67 8.71
N PHE A 749 -21.97 -0.65 8.33
CA PHE A 749 -22.46 0.73 8.28
C PHE A 749 -23.59 0.90 7.26
N ILE A 750 -23.41 0.37 6.06
CA ILE A 750 -24.41 0.41 4.99
C ILE A 750 -25.68 -0.37 5.40
N ASN A 751 -25.52 -1.55 5.98
CA ASN A 751 -26.67 -2.33 6.46
C ASN A 751 -27.41 -1.64 7.60
N THR A 752 -26.69 -0.94 8.50
CA THR A 752 -27.27 -0.17 9.58
C THR A 752 -28.09 1.01 9.05
N ILE A 753 -27.53 1.78 8.09
CA ILE A 753 -28.28 2.86 7.42
C ILE A 753 -29.51 2.30 6.72
N ALA A 754 -29.35 1.19 6.01
CA ALA A 754 -30.45 0.52 5.33
C ALA A 754 -31.59 0.15 6.27
N GLU A 755 -31.28 -0.41 7.43
CA GLU A 755 -32.26 -0.79 8.44
C GLU A 755 -32.99 0.43 9.03
N ILE A 756 -32.27 1.50 9.31
CA ILE A 756 -32.87 2.76 9.78
C ILE A 756 -33.84 3.33 8.74
N VAL A 757 -33.44 3.39 7.47
CA VAL A 757 -34.27 3.91 6.39
C VAL A 757 -35.49 3.00 6.16
N ARG A 758 -35.28 1.67 6.14
CA ARG A 758 -36.35 0.68 6.03
C ARG A 758 -37.39 0.84 7.13
N HIS A 759 -36.94 1.02 8.37
CA HIS A 759 -37.84 1.22 9.52
C HIS A 759 -38.64 2.50 9.39
N ARG A 760 -38.01 3.61 8.93
CA ARG A 760 -38.73 4.88 8.68
C ARG A 760 -39.77 4.75 7.57
N LEU A 761 -39.41 4.10 6.45
CA LEU A 761 -40.33 3.89 5.33
C LEU A 761 -41.51 2.99 5.75
N ARG A 762 -41.26 1.91 6.48
CA ARG A 762 -42.31 1.03 7.01
C ARG A 762 -43.25 1.76 7.95
N LYS A 763 -42.74 2.64 8.80
CA LYS A 763 -43.58 3.46 9.70
C LYS A 763 -44.45 4.46 8.92
N LYS A 764 -43.93 5.00 7.79
CA LYS A 764 -44.67 5.96 6.95
C LYS A 764 -45.74 5.29 6.07
N TYR A 765 -45.45 4.10 5.49
CA TYR A 765 -46.31 3.45 4.53
C TYR A 765 -46.99 2.16 5.06
N GLY A 766 -46.60 1.63 6.20
CA GLY A 766 -47.19 0.43 6.81
C GLY A 766 -48.43 0.68 7.65
N GLN A 767 -48.92 1.92 7.73
CA GLN A 767 -50.19 2.30 8.39
C GLN A 767 -51.33 2.42 7.37
N LEU A 768 -51.07 2.20 6.07
CA LEU A 768 -52.04 2.10 5.02
C LEU A 768 -52.45 0.62 4.80
#